data_558073664c6c07566f20a637d7dedf62
#
_entry.id   558073664c6c07566f20a637d7dedf62
#
_cell.length_a   1.000
_cell.length_b   1.000
_cell.length_c   1.000
_cell.angle_alpha   90.00
_cell.angle_beta   90.00
_cell.angle_gamma   90.00
#
_symmetry.space_group_name_H-M   'P 1'
#
loop_
_entity.id
_entity.type
_entity.pdbx_description
1 polymer ?
#
loop_
_entity_poly.entity_id
_entity_poly.type
_entity_poly.pdbx_seq_one_letter_code
_entity_poly.pdbx_strand_id
1 'polypeptide(L)'
;MIFIIIFGEKMINNLHKYILPFVLVSLGSNMFAQDNKANQNDVEEVVVVGSQIKGASISGALPVSVLSSEDIEALGVDSGDELLAQIAENGANYYNEQDWNGGVNGARGDVGSFNIRNLGTGNTLALINGRRLVQNPSYQTELIGGSYVPVMSVNSNNIPIGGVDRVEILKDGASAIYGADAVAGVVNTVLKKEFEGFNIKARLAAYDHFSTEDNKVSIEFGTDLNDGRTNLGIFFDYYDRGEINANEDPRWADGDWAYKNLDLGPFQGSFRNSSNQGIFGKFYTYGTKKKAWSFYPAGAGKCNQSSAIDLGAAGCLEDSTSSTDRPRTNLNEDRAVRSQLERVNFFVYLNHEMQDGSELFTEIGAYSADSGPRNLYQQSTLGASSTCTSNIQAMIIPAENFYNPLDSDLCKDDYRFPNKPISSTALNTYRLLQGVRGSYDNGWDYEAAFVWSKAYSRNVVENRIGMDLLALALADQTAAAFNPFHGGVVPSNIERTWVDVYRKNETDLLMIDFKLTNNDLFELPGGSAGMLLGYEYREESFADMRDPRLNGTISWTNPWGETYPFVSAVANSSPTPNSSGEREVTSIFAELQMPVMDNLDIQLALRHEDFSDISETATVGKFAFGWQLHEKLLFRGSYQTAFRAPNLVTVFESVVARNNTRSDSLGRYVGDGSDIKDPNDPDTTLFDISRSVQRVARGSADLQPEESTNYSVGFVIDPIENLTIIIDKWEIEKEKSIGLFGEVNHTTLDLLMRLQGGASECVGNPAVERSPADPATAPFFAAAGLCNAGEVIRINDIYTNLDTRIIGGTDLAILYDFYTNFGDFGIKYQHSRTDEFSQTAGGNAATIVSASEAGLLPGIAVQGFSDLIGVDGNFEDKSVITAFWDYKAYRISYSSTEVGEFEESGIRRSDGTKWIIPSMQTQNITFSYNFDIADNPARLRFAVRNLEDKRAPLADETYGYYSKTHSDYGRNYYLELRVKL
;
A
#
# COMPACT_ATOMS: atom_id res chain seq x y z
N MET A 1 27.85 25.60 -19.13
CA MET A 1 27.49 25.29 -20.51
C MET A 1 27.24 23.79 -20.70
N ILE A 2 27.95 22.87 -20.03
CA ILE A 2 27.68 21.41 -20.03
C ILE A 2 26.37 21.10 -19.27
N PHE A 3 26.02 21.87 -18.24
CA PHE A 3 24.78 21.72 -17.46
C PHE A 3 23.49 21.99 -18.28
N ILE A 4 23.53 22.87 -19.25
CA ILE A 4 22.38 23.25 -20.09
C ILE A 4 22.11 22.21 -21.19
N ILE A 5 23.13 21.44 -21.57
CA ILE A 5 23.01 20.42 -22.64
C ILE A 5 22.42 19.11 -22.13
N ILE A 6 22.58 18.82 -20.81
CA ILE A 6 22.11 17.58 -20.18
C ILE A 6 20.68 17.73 -19.61
N PHE A 7 20.30 18.97 -19.25
CA PHE A 7 19.02 19.20 -18.57
C PHE A 7 18.22 20.26 -19.35
N GLY A 8 17.16 19.84 -20.00
CA GLY A 8 16.31 20.71 -20.81
C GLY A 8 15.65 21.85 -20.00
N GLU A 9 15.16 22.89 -20.70
CA GLU A 9 14.50 24.09 -20.16
C GLU A 9 13.40 23.82 -19.10
N LYS A 10 12.82 22.63 -19.07
CA LYS A 10 11.76 22.24 -18.13
C LYS A 10 12.23 22.18 -16.69
N MET A 11 13.46 21.71 -16.45
CA MET A 11 14.04 21.60 -15.11
C MET A 11 14.33 22.96 -14.48
N ILE A 12 14.81 23.92 -15.26
CA ILE A 12 15.14 25.27 -14.78
C ILE A 12 13.87 26.05 -14.38
N ASN A 13 12.78 25.86 -15.10
CA ASN A 13 11.50 26.52 -14.83
C ASN A 13 10.77 25.94 -13.58
N ASN A 14 10.99 24.68 -13.25
CA ASN A 14 10.40 24.08 -12.05
C ASN A 14 11.21 24.35 -10.77
N LEU A 15 12.52 24.51 -10.88
CA LEU A 15 13.37 24.87 -9.74
C LEU A 15 12.90 26.15 -9.03
N HIS A 16 12.39 27.13 -9.78
CA HIS A 16 11.85 28.38 -9.24
C HIS A 16 10.60 28.20 -8.36
N LYS A 17 9.82 27.17 -8.57
CA LYS A 17 8.61 26.90 -7.76
C LYS A 17 8.93 26.43 -6.33
N TYR A 18 10.06 25.76 -6.14
CA TYR A 18 10.39 25.04 -4.91
C TYR A 18 11.47 25.71 -4.05
N ILE A 19 12.27 26.61 -4.63
CA ILE A 19 13.41 27.26 -3.93
C ILE A 19 13.03 28.63 -3.34
N LEU A 20 11.98 29.29 -3.78
CA LEU A 20 11.71 30.71 -3.44
C LEU A 20 11.16 31.01 -2.03
N PRO A 21 10.66 30.10 -1.18
CA PRO A 21 10.32 30.49 0.19
C PRO A 21 11.46 30.46 1.20
N PHE A 22 12.64 29.91 0.89
CA PHE A 22 13.62 29.55 1.91
C PHE A 22 15.02 30.16 1.84
N VAL A 23 15.41 30.93 0.83
CA VAL A 23 16.76 31.46 0.76
C VAL A 23 16.79 32.98 0.64
N LEU A 24 16.88 33.64 1.78
CA LEU A 24 17.49 34.96 1.90
C LEU A 24 18.30 35.03 3.21
N VAL A 25 19.40 34.29 3.26
CA VAL A 25 20.52 34.61 4.14
C VAL A 25 21.74 34.80 3.22
N SER A 26 22.17 36.04 3.12
CA SER A 26 23.37 36.43 2.39
C SER A 26 24.63 35.85 3.00
N LEU A 27 25.25 34.88 2.35
CA LEU A 27 26.59 34.39 2.67
C LEU A 27 27.60 35.15 1.80
N GLY A 28 28.33 36.06 2.44
CA GLY A 28 29.49 36.70 1.84
C GLY A 28 30.65 35.71 1.68
N SER A 29 31.18 35.71 0.49
CA SER A 29 32.31 34.92 0.02
C SER A 29 33.59 35.06 0.86
N ASN A 30 34.15 33.93 1.28
CA ASN A 30 35.59 33.63 1.27
C ASN A 30 35.80 32.14 1.59
N MET A 31 35.94 31.32 0.55
CA MET A 31 36.36 29.91 0.69
C MET A 31 37.85 29.82 0.31
N PHE A 32 38.68 29.44 1.29
CA PHE A 32 40.04 28.91 1.05
C PHE A 32 40.09 27.50 1.62
N ALA A 33 40.44 26.59 0.76
CA ALA A 33 40.71 25.20 1.12
C ALA A 33 41.89 25.09 2.08
N GLN A 34 41.75 24.32 3.14
CA GLN A 34 42.84 23.90 4.00
C GLN A 34 42.75 22.37 4.18
N ASP A 35 43.81 21.69 3.69
CA ASP A 35 44.01 20.27 3.90
C ASP A 35 44.21 20.00 5.40
N ASN A 36 43.32 19.22 6.00
CA ASN A 36 43.57 18.63 7.31
C ASN A 36 43.41 17.10 7.23
N LYS A 37 44.51 16.40 7.59
CA LYS A 37 44.58 14.96 7.76
C LYS A 37 43.60 14.54 8.87
N ALA A 38 42.64 13.70 8.51
CA ALA A 38 41.82 13.01 9.46
C ALA A 38 42.64 12.15 10.44
N ASN A 39 42.50 12.39 11.72
CA ASN A 39 42.86 11.46 12.78
C ASN A 39 41.83 10.33 12.81
N GLN A 40 42.24 9.16 12.35
CA GLN A 40 41.48 7.92 12.59
C GLN A 40 41.66 7.52 14.06
N ASN A 41 40.78 7.87 14.93
CA ASN A 41 40.56 7.27 16.27
C ASN A 41 39.34 7.83 17.02
N ASP A 42 38.31 8.32 16.32
CA ASP A 42 37.00 8.45 16.99
C ASP A 42 36.17 7.25 16.56
N VAL A 43 35.90 6.35 17.50
CA VAL A 43 34.92 5.27 17.33
C VAL A 43 33.58 5.99 17.20
N GLU A 44 33.09 6.07 15.96
CA GLU A 44 31.76 6.58 15.66
C GLU A 44 30.74 5.83 16.52
N GLU A 45 29.97 6.56 17.32
CA GLU A 45 29.00 6.03 18.27
C GLU A 45 27.82 5.47 17.47
N VAL A 46 27.91 4.21 17.08
CA VAL A 46 26.88 3.50 16.32
C VAL A 46 25.73 3.22 17.26
N VAL A 47 24.72 4.10 17.25
CA VAL A 47 23.41 3.80 17.85
C VAL A 47 22.72 2.81 16.94
N VAL A 48 22.78 1.52 17.25
CA VAL A 48 22.08 0.47 16.51
C VAL A 48 20.64 0.40 17.01
N VAL A 49 19.67 0.33 16.09
CA VAL A 49 18.25 0.14 16.42
C VAL A 49 18.04 -1.08 17.35
N GLY A 50 17.23 -0.92 18.38
CA GLY A 50 16.95 -1.98 19.38
C GLY A 50 17.34 -1.62 20.82
N SER A 51 18.04 -0.49 21.01
CA SER A 51 18.21 0.19 22.28
C SER A 51 18.22 1.70 22.09
N GLN A 52 17.82 2.43 23.10
CA GLN A 52 17.96 3.88 23.17
C GLN A 52 19.05 4.28 24.19
N ILE A 53 19.72 3.32 24.83
CA ILE A 53 20.87 3.57 25.69
C ILE A 53 22.08 3.88 24.80
N LYS A 54 22.65 5.07 24.98
CA LYS A 54 23.80 5.56 24.21
C LYS A 54 25.02 4.68 24.44
N GLY A 55 25.71 4.23 23.37
CA GLY A 55 26.90 3.39 23.48
C GLY A 55 26.66 1.94 23.91
N ALA A 56 25.41 1.49 23.96
CA ALA A 56 25.08 0.13 24.32
C ALA A 56 25.51 -0.88 23.25
N SER A 57 26.40 -1.80 23.57
CA SER A 57 26.84 -2.87 22.67
C SER A 57 25.79 -4.00 22.60
N ILE A 58 24.61 -3.73 21.99
CA ILE A 58 23.51 -4.71 21.87
C ILE A 58 23.55 -5.44 20.52
N SER A 59 24.47 -5.08 19.64
CA SER A 59 24.55 -5.60 18.27
C SER A 59 24.54 -7.13 18.16
N GLY A 60 24.90 -7.85 19.25
CA GLY A 60 24.83 -9.31 19.31
C GLY A 60 23.49 -9.88 19.79
N ALA A 61 22.75 -9.19 20.66
CA ALA A 61 21.58 -9.76 21.33
C ALA A 61 20.29 -9.69 20.49
N LEU A 62 20.23 -8.85 19.47
CA LEU A 62 19.03 -8.61 18.68
C LEU A 62 19.23 -8.92 17.19
N PRO A 63 18.18 -9.39 16.47
CA PRO A 63 18.26 -9.65 15.04
C PRO A 63 18.15 -8.35 14.23
N VAL A 64 19.27 -7.62 14.09
CA VAL A 64 19.35 -6.39 13.31
C VAL A 64 20.07 -6.65 11.98
N SER A 65 19.49 -6.18 10.87
CA SER A 65 20.14 -6.10 9.57
C SER A 65 20.48 -4.64 9.26
N VAL A 66 21.69 -4.40 8.73
CA VAL A 66 22.13 -3.07 8.34
C VAL A 66 22.40 -3.06 6.84
N LEU A 67 21.85 -2.05 6.15
CA LEU A 67 22.15 -1.70 4.77
C LEU A 67 22.94 -0.40 4.79
N SER A 68 24.23 -0.47 4.45
CA SER A 68 25.07 0.72 4.35
C SER A 68 24.73 1.58 3.13
N SER A 69 25.20 2.81 3.10
CA SER A 69 25.06 3.65 1.89
C SER A 69 25.68 3.01 0.66
N GLU A 70 26.73 2.20 0.82
CA GLU A 70 27.35 1.44 -0.26
C GLU A 70 26.48 0.29 -0.75
N ASP A 71 25.80 -0.43 0.15
CA ASP A 71 24.81 -1.46 -0.21
C ASP A 71 23.66 -0.83 -1.00
N ILE A 72 23.10 0.29 -0.53
CA ILE A 72 22.02 1.03 -1.17
C ILE A 72 22.45 1.52 -2.57
N GLU A 73 23.69 2.05 -2.68
CA GLU A 73 24.25 2.44 -3.96
C GLU A 73 24.47 1.24 -4.91
N ALA A 74 24.88 0.07 -4.39
CA ALA A 74 25.06 -1.14 -5.18
C ALA A 74 23.74 -1.70 -5.73
N LEU A 75 22.68 -1.63 -4.94
CA LEU A 75 21.32 -1.98 -5.35
C LEU A 75 20.77 -1.04 -6.44
N GLY A 76 21.28 0.20 -6.48
CA GLY A 76 20.93 1.19 -7.50
C GLY A 76 19.51 1.75 -7.36
N VAL A 77 18.91 1.67 -6.19
CA VAL A 77 17.55 2.12 -5.90
C VAL A 77 17.42 3.64 -5.94
N ASP A 78 16.24 4.13 -6.34
CA ASP A 78 15.94 5.55 -6.51
C ASP A 78 14.94 6.11 -5.50
N SER A 79 14.28 5.22 -4.76
CA SER A 79 13.22 5.57 -3.82
C SER A 79 13.16 4.59 -2.65
N GLY A 80 12.41 4.96 -1.62
CA GLY A 80 12.21 4.10 -0.46
C GLY A 80 11.44 2.82 -0.77
N ASP A 81 10.47 2.87 -1.68
CA ASP A 81 9.72 1.68 -2.11
C ASP A 81 10.57 0.71 -2.93
N GLU A 82 11.46 1.19 -3.80
CA GLU A 82 12.45 0.32 -4.47
C GLU A 82 13.42 -0.32 -3.48
N LEU A 83 13.83 0.42 -2.43
CA LEU A 83 14.67 -0.12 -1.37
C LEU A 83 13.98 -1.27 -0.63
N LEU A 84 12.68 -1.13 -0.33
CA LEU A 84 11.90 -2.17 0.35
C LEU A 84 11.85 -3.49 -0.44
N ALA A 85 11.78 -3.42 -1.76
CA ALA A 85 11.78 -4.59 -2.62
C ALA A 85 13.06 -5.42 -2.49
N GLN A 86 14.16 -4.81 -2.06
CA GLN A 86 15.48 -5.45 -1.88
C GLN A 86 15.71 -5.97 -0.45
N ILE A 87 14.77 -5.84 0.46
CA ILE A 87 14.84 -6.39 1.81
C ILE A 87 14.20 -7.79 1.80
N ALA A 88 14.94 -8.83 2.20
CA ALA A 88 14.47 -10.21 2.16
C ALA A 88 13.23 -10.42 3.06
N GLU A 89 13.21 -9.79 4.22
CA GLU A 89 12.16 -9.90 5.21
C GLU A 89 10.92 -9.02 4.90
N ASN A 90 10.97 -8.17 3.85
CA ASN A 90 9.83 -7.36 3.45
C ASN A 90 8.87 -8.16 2.57
N GLY A 91 7.60 -8.22 2.98
CA GLY A 91 6.53 -8.95 2.32
C GLY A 91 5.96 -8.23 1.08
N ALA A 92 4.74 -8.61 0.69
CA ALA A 92 4.03 -8.02 -0.43
C ALA A 92 3.83 -6.51 -0.28
N ASN A 93 3.98 -5.76 -1.36
CA ASN A 93 3.77 -4.31 -1.38
C ASN A 93 2.34 -3.99 -1.81
N TYR A 94 1.48 -3.76 -0.84
CA TYR A 94 0.09 -3.34 -1.08
C TYR A 94 -0.04 -1.88 -1.53
N TYR A 95 1.03 -1.09 -1.44
CA TYR A 95 1.09 0.32 -1.80
C TYR A 95 1.86 0.50 -3.11
N ASN A 96 1.37 -0.09 -4.19
CA ASN A 96 1.97 0.11 -5.48
C ASN A 96 0.96 0.69 -6.47
N GLU A 97 1.47 1.42 -7.43
CA GLU A 97 0.70 2.17 -8.40
C GLU A 97 -0.05 1.26 -9.39
N GLN A 98 0.47 0.07 -9.63
CA GLN A 98 -0.09 -0.87 -10.61
C GLN A 98 -1.33 -1.61 -10.07
N ASP A 99 -1.41 -1.80 -8.75
CA ASP A 99 -2.58 -2.40 -8.08
C ASP A 99 -3.73 -1.40 -7.87
N TRP A 100 -3.56 -0.16 -8.30
CA TRP A 100 -4.55 0.87 -8.07
C TRP A 100 -5.71 0.80 -9.06
N ASN A 101 -6.91 0.57 -8.56
CA ASN A 101 -8.13 0.48 -9.36
C ASN A 101 -8.72 1.83 -9.77
N GLY A 102 -8.08 2.92 -9.42
CA GLY A 102 -8.52 4.27 -9.77
C GLY A 102 -9.79 4.72 -9.07
N GLY A 103 -9.92 6.00 -8.91
CA GLY A 103 -11.08 6.64 -8.33
C GLY A 103 -10.69 7.55 -7.17
N VAL A 104 -11.49 8.59 -6.98
CA VAL A 104 -11.23 9.64 -5.99
C VAL A 104 -11.23 9.14 -4.54
N ASN A 105 -11.80 7.96 -4.28
CA ASN A 105 -11.80 7.34 -2.96
C ASN A 105 -10.49 6.58 -2.64
N GLY A 106 -9.71 6.26 -3.67
CA GLY A 106 -8.42 5.60 -3.56
C GLY A 106 -7.24 6.56 -3.74
N ALA A 107 -7.32 7.80 -3.25
CA ALA A 107 -6.26 8.80 -3.45
C ALA A 107 -4.90 8.24 -3.03
N ARG A 108 -4.01 8.16 -3.98
CA ARG A 108 -2.65 7.66 -3.81
C ARG A 108 -1.68 8.71 -4.35
N GLY A 109 -0.60 8.41 -4.82
CA GLY A 109 0.46 9.23 -5.36
C GLY A 109 1.75 8.47 -5.22
N ASP A 110 2.86 9.14 -4.98
CA ASP A 110 4.15 8.51 -4.73
C ASP A 110 4.20 7.96 -3.30
N VAL A 111 3.66 6.77 -3.07
CA VAL A 111 3.51 6.15 -1.74
C VAL A 111 4.07 4.74 -1.74
N GLY A 112 4.97 4.48 -0.79
CA GLY A 112 5.45 3.16 -0.43
C GLY A 112 5.26 2.89 1.07
N SER A 113 5.20 1.63 1.49
CA SER A 113 5.03 1.26 2.89
C SER A 113 5.83 0.02 3.27
N PHE A 114 6.34 0.02 4.50
CA PHE A 114 7.04 -1.12 5.09
C PHE A 114 6.05 -2.23 5.47
N ASN A 115 6.40 -3.47 5.15
CA ASN A 115 5.65 -4.67 5.50
C ASN A 115 6.61 -5.80 5.92
N ILE A 116 7.34 -5.55 7.02
CA ILE A 116 8.32 -6.53 7.52
C ILE A 116 7.61 -7.81 7.97
N ARG A 117 8.17 -8.96 7.58
CA ARG A 117 7.64 -10.31 7.86
C ARG A 117 6.21 -10.54 7.36
N ASN A 118 5.76 -9.74 6.39
CA ASN A 118 4.42 -9.82 5.79
C ASN A 118 3.25 -9.76 6.81
N LEU A 119 3.48 -9.15 7.99
CA LEU A 119 2.46 -9.02 9.03
C LEU A 119 1.35 -8.02 8.66
N GLY A 120 1.54 -7.28 7.60
CA GLY A 120 0.65 -6.24 7.09
C GLY A 120 1.19 -4.84 7.32
N THR A 121 0.73 -3.94 6.48
CA THR A 121 1.08 -2.51 6.51
C THR A 121 0.68 -1.87 7.85
N GLY A 122 1.54 -0.99 8.38
CA GLY A 122 1.32 -0.30 9.66
C GLY A 122 1.72 -1.11 10.89
N ASN A 123 2.28 -2.32 10.75
CA ASN A 123 2.86 -3.10 11.84
C ASN A 123 4.39 -2.94 11.93
N THR A 124 4.99 -2.13 11.06
CA THR A 124 6.42 -1.79 11.06
C THR A 124 6.57 -0.31 11.36
N LEU A 125 7.31 0.02 12.40
CA LEU A 125 7.60 1.40 12.76
C LEU A 125 8.75 1.94 11.90
N ALA A 126 8.52 3.08 11.24
CA ALA A 126 9.56 3.78 10.47
C ALA A 126 10.07 5.01 11.23
N LEU A 127 11.40 5.14 11.31
CA LEU A 127 12.09 6.21 11.99
C LEU A 127 13.10 6.89 11.06
N ILE A 128 13.38 8.18 11.30
CA ILE A 128 14.56 8.89 10.82
C ILE A 128 15.34 9.35 12.04
N ASN A 129 16.61 9.00 12.12
CA ASN A 129 17.52 9.31 13.22
C ASN A 129 16.90 8.97 14.61
N GLY A 130 16.19 7.82 14.69
CA GLY A 130 15.58 7.30 15.92
C GLY A 130 14.25 7.93 16.32
N ARG A 131 13.64 8.81 15.50
CA ARG A 131 12.36 9.47 15.81
C ARG A 131 11.31 9.23 14.73
N ARG A 132 10.05 9.16 15.18
CA ARG A 132 8.88 8.87 14.34
C ARG A 132 8.72 9.87 13.19
N LEU A 133 8.17 9.36 12.09
CA LEU A 133 7.68 10.13 10.95
C LEU A 133 6.15 10.28 11.04
N VAL A 134 5.63 11.37 10.45
CA VAL A 134 4.19 11.55 10.31
C VAL A 134 3.62 10.48 9.37
N GLN A 135 2.43 9.99 9.68
CA GLN A 135 1.72 9.02 8.84
C GLN A 135 1.31 9.67 7.51
N ASN A 136 1.29 8.86 6.44
CA ASN A 136 0.90 9.34 5.13
C ASN A 136 -0.62 9.64 5.09
N PRO A 137 -1.03 10.82 4.65
CA PRO A 137 -2.44 11.18 4.53
C PRO A 137 -3.18 10.37 3.44
N SER A 138 -2.48 9.87 2.43
CA SER A 138 -3.04 9.01 1.37
C SER A 138 -3.12 7.55 1.84
N TYR A 139 -3.91 7.28 2.87
CA TYR A 139 -4.09 5.94 3.40
C TYR A 139 -4.68 4.97 2.36
N GLN A 140 -4.43 3.71 2.56
CA GLN A 140 -4.85 2.62 1.68
C GLN A 140 -5.73 1.62 2.41
N THR A 141 -6.16 0.60 1.70
CA THR A 141 -6.89 -0.52 2.27
C THR A 141 -6.09 -1.80 2.12
N GLU A 142 -6.08 -2.61 3.17
CA GLU A 142 -5.51 -3.94 3.21
C GLU A 142 -6.60 -4.98 3.50
N LEU A 143 -6.46 -6.19 2.99
CA LEU A 143 -7.41 -7.27 3.25
C LEU A 143 -7.12 -7.86 4.64
N ILE A 144 -8.03 -7.62 5.59
CA ILE A 144 -7.95 -8.14 6.96
C ILE A 144 -9.28 -8.81 7.30
N GLY A 145 -9.24 -10.08 7.65
CA GLY A 145 -10.44 -10.89 7.78
C GLY A 145 -11.14 -11.08 6.43
N GLY A 146 -12.41 -10.76 6.35
CA GLY A 146 -13.22 -10.94 5.14
C GLY A 146 -13.32 -9.71 4.24
N SER A 147 -12.63 -8.58 4.54
CA SER A 147 -12.84 -7.34 3.81
C SER A 147 -11.65 -6.36 3.86
N TYR A 148 -11.69 -5.36 2.98
CA TYR A 148 -10.69 -4.31 2.92
C TYR A 148 -10.89 -3.25 4.02
N VAL A 149 -9.85 -3.01 4.79
CA VAL A 149 -9.80 -2.10 5.94
C VAL A 149 -8.82 -0.97 5.63
N PRO A 150 -9.14 0.30 5.93
CA PRO A 150 -8.19 1.41 5.81
C PRO A 150 -7.01 1.22 6.76
N VAL A 151 -5.82 1.41 6.26
CA VAL A 151 -4.56 1.33 7.03
C VAL A 151 -3.74 2.58 6.76
N MET A 152 -3.36 3.27 7.83
CA MET A 152 -2.42 4.38 7.79
C MET A 152 -0.99 3.86 8.08
N SER A 153 -0.02 4.39 7.36
CA SER A 153 1.41 4.08 7.55
C SER A 153 2.27 5.26 7.10
N VAL A 154 3.53 5.23 7.45
CA VAL A 154 4.52 6.19 6.96
C VAL A 154 4.81 5.94 5.48
N ASN A 155 5.02 7.00 4.71
CA ASN A 155 5.49 6.90 3.33
C ASN A 155 7.00 6.66 3.29
N SER A 156 7.43 5.50 2.79
CA SER A 156 8.85 5.17 2.65
C SER A 156 9.59 6.11 1.69
N ASN A 157 8.88 6.75 0.74
CA ASN A 157 9.48 7.68 -0.21
C ASN A 157 9.84 9.05 0.40
N ASN A 158 9.42 9.32 1.65
CA ASN A 158 9.91 10.46 2.44
C ASN A 158 11.40 10.34 2.81
N ILE A 159 12.02 9.16 2.63
CA ILE A 159 13.43 8.94 2.90
C ILE A 159 14.28 9.62 1.83
N PRO A 160 15.14 10.58 2.19
CA PRO A 160 16.05 11.25 1.25
C PRO A 160 17.24 10.33 0.92
N ILE A 161 17.09 9.41 -0.03
CA ILE A 161 18.06 8.35 -0.35
C ILE A 161 19.50 8.88 -0.54
N GLY A 162 19.67 10.08 -1.10
CA GLY A 162 21.00 10.71 -1.27
C GLY A 162 21.70 11.03 0.04
N GLY A 163 20.94 11.35 1.10
CA GLY A 163 21.48 11.71 2.43
C GLY A 163 21.60 10.54 3.39
N VAL A 164 21.23 9.33 2.99
CA VAL A 164 21.27 8.14 3.87
C VAL A 164 22.70 7.68 4.08
N ASP A 165 23.08 7.49 5.34
CA ASP A 165 24.30 6.81 5.78
C ASP A 165 24.06 5.29 5.83
N ARG A 166 23.00 4.87 6.51
CA ARG A 166 22.59 3.47 6.60
C ARG A 166 21.11 3.33 6.92
N VAL A 167 20.56 2.17 6.62
CA VAL A 167 19.22 1.76 7.08
C VAL A 167 19.38 0.57 8.01
N GLU A 168 18.88 0.71 9.21
CA GLU A 168 18.88 -0.31 10.26
C GLU A 168 17.50 -0.95 10.34
N ILE A 169 17.44 -2.26 10.27
CA ILE A 169 16.20 -3.03 10.29
C ILE A 169 16.24 -3.98 11.49
N LEU A 170 15.53 -3.63 12.55
CA LEU A 170 15.29 -4.53 13.66
C LEU A 170 14.13 -5.48 13.28
N LYS A 171 14.43 -6.76 13.17
CA LYS A 171 13.49 -7.81 12.78
C LYS A 171 12.82 -8.46 13.99
N ASP A 172 12.41 -7.64 14.94
CA ASP A 172 11.79 -8.08 16.18
C ASP A 172 10.83 -7.01 16.67
N GLY A 173 9.82 -7.37 17.44
CA GLY A 173 8.97 -6.37 18.05
C GLY A 173 9.80 -5.44 18.95
N ALA A 174 9.42 -4.18 19.03
CA ALA A 174 10.15 -3.19 19.82
C ALA A 174 9.25 -2.14 20.46
N SER A 175 7.98 -2.45 20.68
CA SER A 175 7.04 -1.50 21.29
C SER A 175 7.45 -1.10 22.70
N ALA A 176 8.16 -1.95 23.45
CA ALA A 176 8.69 -1.60 24.77
C ALA A 176 9.76 -0.48 24.70
N ILE A 177 10.40 -0.30 23.55
CA ILE A 177 11.47 0.71 23.35
C ILE A 177 10.91 1.93 22.60
N TYR A 178 10.16 1.72 21.50
CA TYR A 178 9.75 2.75 20.56
C TYR A 178 8.24 3.06 20.56
N GLY A 179 7.43 2.32 21.36
CA GLY A 179 5.97 2.51 21.45
C GLY A 179 5.20 1.81 20.36
N ALA A 180 3.97 2.25 20.14
CA ALA A 180 3.02 1.70 19.20
C ALA A 180 3.61 1.47 17.80
N ASP A 181 3.04 0.53 17.04
CA ASP A 181 3.35 0.19 15.64
C ASP A 181 4.64 -0.61 15.42
N ALA A 182 5.50 -0.77 16.44
CA ALA A 182 6.71 -1.60 16.37
C ALA A 182 6.41 -3.08 16.67
N VAL A 183 5.46 -3.68 15.94
CA VAL A 183 4.99 -5.07 16.13
C VAL A 183 5.87 -6.06 15.37
N ALA A 184 6.00 -5.89 14.05
CA ALA A 184 6.80 -6.75 13.19
C ALA A 184 8.29 -6.37 13.17
N GLY A 185 8.59 -5.11 13.49
CA GLY A 185 9.95 -4.57 13.49
C GLY A 185 10.00 -3.06 13.44
N VAL A 186 11.24 -2.57 13.37
CA VAL A 186 11.56 -1.14 13.24
C VAL A 186 12.53 -0.94 12.08
N VAL A 187 12.25 0.02 11.24
CA VAL A 187 13.17 0.48 10.18
C VAL A 187 13.61 1.89 10.52
N ASN A 188 14.87 2.04 10.90
CA ASN A 188 15.47 3.33 11.23
C ASN A 188 16.40 3.76 10.09
N THR A 189 16.09 4.87 9.47
CA THR A 189 16.97 5.51 8.48
C THR A 189 17.88 6.50 9.20
N VAL A 190 19.17 6.19 9.21
CA VAL A 190 20.20 7.08 9.76
C VAL A 190 20.73 7.93 8.62
N LEU A 191 20.65 9.24 8.78
CA LEU A 191 21.20 10.19 7.81
C LEU A 191 22.64 10.53 8.14
N LYS A 192 23.43 10.86 7.10
CA LYS A 192 24.81 11.30 7.24
C LYS A 192 24.89 12.48 8.20
N LYS A 193 25.79 12.41 9.16
CA LYS A 193 26.14 13.49 10.11
C LYS A 193 27.60 13.87 9.86
N GLU A 194 27.98 15.06 10.26
CA GLU A 194 29.35 15.56 10.16
C GLU A 194 29.95 15.47 8.74
N PHE A 195 29.06 15.60 7.74
CA PHE A 195 29.48 15.56 6.34
C PHE A 195 30.17 16.87 5.96
N GLU A 196 31.34 16.76 5.35
CA GLU A 196 32.10 17.88 4.78
C GLU A 196 32.29 17.71 3.27
N GLY A 197 32.10 18.79 2.52
CA GLY A 197 32.29 18.85 1.08
C GLY A 197 31.01 19.07 0.29
N PHE A 198 31.16 19.00 -1.03
CA PHE A 198 30.05 19.15 -1.97
C PHE A 198 30.06 18.01 -2.98
N ASN A 199 29.01 17.24 -3.01
CA ASN A 199 28.79 16.18 -3.98
C ASN A 199 27.61 16.52 -4.90
N ILE A 200 27.78 16.28 -6.18
CA ILE A 200 26.67 16.31 -7.15
C ILE A 200 26.62 14.97 -7.87
N LYS A 201 25.41 14.43 -8.01
CA LYS A 201 25.12 13.17 -8.68
C LYS A 201 24.02 13.40 -9.71
N ALA A 202 24.22 12.90 -10.93
CA ALA A 202 23.23 12.93 -11.99
C ALA A 202 23.06 11.52 -12.56
N ARG A 203 21.82 11.05 -12.73
CA ARG A 203 21.48 9.73 -13.27
C ARG A 203 20.45 9.86 -14.37
N LEU A 204 20.63 9.08 -15.43
CA LEU A 204 19.69 8.89 -16.54
C LEU A 204 19.37 7.41 -16.64
N ALA A 205 18.09 7.04 -16.70
CA ALA A 205 17.67 5.65 -16.88
C ALA A 205 16.76 5.50 -18.10
N ALA A 206 16.86 4.38 -18.79
CA ALA A 206 16.07 4.02 -19.97
C ALA A 206 15.64 2.56 -19.91
N TYR A 207 14.57 2.21 -20.61
CA TYR A 207 13.92 0.90 -20.60
C TYR A 207 14.03 0.22 -21.98
N ASP A 208 14.13 -1.12 -22.00
CA ASP A 208 14.15 -1.89 -23.25
C ASP A 208 12.79 -1.87 -23.96
N HIS A 209 11.70 -1.89 -23.19
CA HIS A 209 10.34 -2.07 -23.73
C HIS A 209 9.57 -0.77 -23.86
N PHE A 210 10.06 0.36 -23.32
CA PHE A 210 9.33 1.62 -23.25
C PHE A 210 10.19 2.79 -23.72
N SER A 211 9.55 3.79 -24.31
CA SER A 211 10.22 5.01 -24.79
C SER A 211 10.46 6.05 -23.70
N THR A 212 10.08 5.74 -22.46
CA THR A 212 10.20 6.64 -21.32
C THR A 212 11.62 6.64 -20.73
N GLU A 213 11.98 7.75 -20.10
CA GLU A 213 13.25 7.94 -19.41
C GLU A 213 12.99 8.42 -17.98
N ASP A 214 13.87 8.04 -17.05
CA ASP A 214 13.85 8.56 -15.69
C ASP A 214 15.14 9.32 -15.41
N ASN A 215 15.03 10.48 -14.77
CA ASN A 215 16.13 11.39 -14.49
C ASN A 215 16.24 11.65 -12.99
N LYS A 216 17.46 11.68 -12.43
CA LYS A 216 17.68 12.02 -11.03
C LYS A 216 18.88 12.94 -10.89
N VAL A 217 18.73 13.93 -10.01
CA VAL A 217 19.84 14.78 -9.57
C VAL A 217 19.85 14.80 -8.05
N SER A 218 21.03 14.51 -7.46
CA SER A 218 21.23 14.61 -6.02
C SER A 218 22.36 15.58 -5.72
N ILE A 219 22.19 16.40 -4.69
CA ILE A 219 23.19 17.34 -4.19
C ILE A 219 23.35 17.07 -2.69
N GLU A 220 24.60 16.89 -2.29
CA GLU A 220 25.00 16.77 -0.89
C GLU A 220 26.01 17.87 -0.59
N PHE A 221 25.73 18.69 0.40
CA PHE A 221 26.62 19.74 0.86
C PHE A 221 26.79 19.68 2.37
N GLY A 222 28.01 19.80 2.85
CA GLY A 222 28.28 19.88 4.28
C GLY A 222 29.48 20.75 4.57
N THR A 223 29.45 21.44 5.70
CA THR A 223 30.53 22.33 6.12
C THR A 223 30.54 22.51 7.62
N ASP A 224 31.74 22.65 8.16
CA ASP A 224 31.96 23.09 9.52
C ASP A 224 32.04 24.61 9.63
N LEU A 225 31.40 25.13 10.65
CA LEU A 225 31.35 26.55 11.01
C LEU A 225 31.78 26.73 12.47
N ASN A 226 32.09 27.97 12.85
CA ASN A 226 32.44 28.33 14.25
C ASN A 226 33.59 27.52 14.83
N ASP A 227 34.68 27.37 14.08
CA ASP A 227 35.89 26.61 14.49
C ASP A 227 35.57 25.13 14.78
N GLY A 228 34.72 24.49 13.94
CA GLY A 228 34.36 23.08 14.07
C GLY A 228 33.23 22.77 15.05
N ARG A 229 32.74 23.78 15.79
CA ARG A 229 31.61 23.59 16.76
C ARG A 229 30.24 23.51 16.14
N THR A 230 30.08 23.82 14.85
CA THR A 230 28.81 23.77 14.17
C THR A 230 28.98 23.03 12.85
N ASN A 231 28.33 21.90 12.69
CA ASN A 231 28.27 21.19 11.42
C ASN A 231 26.90 21.42 10.76
N LEU A 232 26.90 21.82 9.49
CA LEU A 232 25.73 22.02 8.67
C LEU A 232 25.76 21.04 7.50
N GLY A 233 24.73 20.20 7.31
CA GLY A 233 24.57 19.36 6.14
C GLY A 233 23.26 19.65 5.41
N ILE A 234 23.29 19.60 4.10
CA ILE A 234 22.14 19.81 3.20
C ILE A 234 22.12 18.69 2.17
N PHE A 235 20.99 18.02 2.04
CA PHE A 235 20.73 16.97 1.08
C PHE A 235 19.53 17.36 0.23
N PHE A 236 19.68 17.23 -1.08
CA PHE A 236 18.64 17.54 -2.05
C PHE A 236 18.61 16.46 -3.12
N ASP A 237 17.45 15.87 -3.35
CA ASP A 237 17.16 14.93 -4.43
C ASP A 237 16.02 15.46 -5.29
N TYR A 238 16.22 15.50 -6.61
CA TYR A 238 15.18 15.70 -7.61
C TYR A 238 15.08 14.45 -8.48
N TYR A 239 13.88 13.94 -8.68
CA TYR A 239 13.59 12.77 -9.50
C TYR A 239 12.41 13.07 -10.43
N ASP A 240 12.61 12.85 -11.72
CA ASP A 240 11.61 12.99 -12.77
C ASP A 240 11.48 11.66 -13.50
N ARG A 241 10.28 11.11 -13.51
CA ARG A 241 9.95 9.81 -14.06
C ARG A 241 8.84 9.93 -15.10
N GLY A 242 9.06 9.36 -16.27
CA GLY A 242 8.08 9.38 -17.35
C GLY A 242 6.92 8.37 -17.16
N GLU A 243 5.81 8.65 -17.84
CA GLU A 243 4.64 7.78 -17.90
C GLU A 243 4.93 6.52 -18.73
N ILE A 244 4.29 5.40 -18.35
CA ILE A 244 4.24 4.17 -19.15
C ILE A 244 2.77 3.77 -19.33
N ASN A 245 2.32 3.64 -20.57
CA ASN A 245 0.96 3.24 -20.91
C ASN A 245 0.89 1.73 -21.23
N ALA A 246 -0.24 1.10 -20.91
CA ALA A 246 -0.42 -0.32 -21.15
C ALA A 246 -0.32 -0.70 -22.63
N ASN A 247 -0.71 0.20 -23.53
CA ASN A 247 -0.64 -0.02 -24.99
C ASN A 247 0.77 -0.02 -25.57
N GLU A 248 1.79 0.41 -24.80
CA GLU A 248 3.20 0.36 -25.23
C GLU A 248 3.78 -1.05 -25.20
N ASP A 249 3.20 -1.96 -24.39
CA ASP A 249 3.66 -3.35 -24.32
C ASP A 249 2.54 -4.31 -24.76
N PRO A 250 2.79 -5.19 -25.75
CA PRO A 250 1.82 -6.19 -26.20
C PRO A 250 1.32 -7.13 -25.10
N ARG A 251 2.05 -7.28 -23.99
CA ARG A 251 1.62 -8.08 -22.84
C ARG A 251 0.49 -7.42 -22.06
N TRP A 252 0.46 -6.08 -22.02
CA TRP A 252 -0.50 -5.30 -21.25
C TRP A 252 -1.60 -4.67 -22.12
N ALA A 253 -1.28 -4.47 -23.41
CA ALA A 253 -2.17 -3.78 -24.36
C ALA A 253 -3.54 -4.43 -24.49
N ASP A 254 -3.62 -5.75 -24.41
CA ASP A 254 -4.86 -6.51 -24.40
C ASP A 254 -5.12 -7.12 -23.02
N GLY A 255 -6.22 -6.73 -22.40
CA GLY A 255 -6.65 -7.27 -21.10
C GLY A 255 -7.30 -8.66 -21.18
N ASP A 256 -7.40 -9.27 -22.37
CA ASP A 256 -7.99 -10.59 -22.56
C ASP A 256 -6.93 -11.62 -22.97
N TRP A 257 -6.55 -12.50 -22.02
CA TRP A 257 -5.58 -13.58 -22.27
C TRP A 257 -6.24 -14.93 -22.60
N ALA A 258 -7.54 -14.97 -22.85
CA ALA A 258 -8.25 -16.20 -23.24
C ALA A 258 -7.67 -16.83 -24.51
N TYR A 259 -7.05 -16.04 -25.41
CA TYR A 259 -6.37 -16.53 -26.61
C TYR A 259 -5.15 -17.42 -26.32
N LYS A 260 -4.61 -17.41 -25.10
CA LYS A 260 -3.49 -18.28 -24.71
C LYS A 260 -3.89 -19.73 -24.48
N ASN A 261 -5.15 -20.09 -24.72
CA ASN A 261 -5.69 -21.44 -24.53
C ASN A 261 -5.33 -22.05 -23.18
N LEU A 262 -5.53 -21.28 -22.12
CA LEU A 262 -5.26 -21.72 -20.76
C LEU A 262 -6.24 -22.84 -20.38
N ASP A 263 -5.71 -23.91 -19.78
CA ASP A 263 -6.51 -25.06 -19.33
C ASP A 263 -7.18 -24.73 -17.99
N LEU A 264 -8.31 -24.02 -18.03
CA LEU A 264 -9.00 -23.49 -16.85
C LEU A 264 -10.31 -24.22 -16.50
N GLY A 265 -10.78 -25.17 -17.34
CA GLY A 265 -12.02 -25.94 -17.10
C GLY A 265 -13.22 -25.03 -16.81
N PRO A 266 -13.87 -25.15 -15.62
CA PRO A 266 -15.02 -24.31 -15.26
C PRO A 266 -14.64 -22.82 -15.04
N PHE A 267 -13.34 -22.49 -14.91
CA PHE A 267 -12.80 -21.12 -14.75
C PHE A 267 -12.48 -20.44 -16.08
N GLN A 268 -13.09 -20.87 -17.20
CA GLN A 268 -12.85 -20.30 -18.55
C GLN A 268 -13.10 -18.79 -18.67
N GLY A 269 -13.82 -18.19 -17.71
CA GLY A 269 -14.02 -16.75 -17.62
C GLY A 269 -12.83 -16.00 -17.02
N SER A 270 -11.90 -16.67 -16.33
CA SER A 270 -10.69 -16.10 -15.77
C SER A 270 -9.73 -15.69 -16.89
N PHE A 271 -8.81 -14.79 -16.57
CA PHE A 271 -7.89 -14.17 -17.55
C PHE A 271 -8.59 -13.39 -18.68
N ARG A 272 -9.86 -13.02 -18.46
CA ARG A 272 -10.63 -12.19 -19.37
C ARG A 272 -10.96 -10.85 -18.71
N ASN A 273 -9.96 -9.98 -18.59
CA ASN A 273 -10.07 -8.68 -17.93
C ASN A 273 -10.69 -7.58 -18.81
N SER A 274 -11.00 -7.87 -20.07
CA SER A 274 -11.87 -7.00 -20.87
C SER A 274 -13.29 -6.96 -20.30
N SER A 275 -13.91 -5.79 -20.32
CA SER A 275 -15.26 -5.57 -19.75
C SER A 275 -16.36 -5.98 -20.72
N ASN A 276 -17.40 -6.67 -20.23
CA ASN A 276 -18.65 -6.84 -20.96
C ASN A 276 -19.48 -5.56 -21.04
N GLN A 277 -19.18 -4.56 -20.22
CA GLN A 277 -19.73 -3.23 -20.30
C GLN A 277 -18.92 -2.38 -21.27
N GLY A 278 -19.60 -1.77 -22.23
CA GLY A 278 -18.99 -0.89 -23.22
C GLY A 278 -20.00 0.16 -23.73
N ILE A 279 -19.59 0.91 -24.73
CA ILE A 279 -20.50 1.87 -25.40
C ILE A 279 -21.60 1.17 -26.18
N PHE A 280 -21.42 -0.10 -26.53
CA PHE A 280 -22.44 -0.98 -27.09
C PHE A 280 -23.14 -1.70 -25.94
N GLY A 281 -24.03 -1.00 -25.26
CA GLY A 281 -24.64 -1.41 -24.01
C GLY A 281 -25.83 -2.36 -24.15
N LYS A 282 -26.34 -2.78 -23.00
CA LYS A 282 -27.62 -3.50 -22.88
C LYS A 282 -28.57 -2.69 -22.01
N PHE A 283 -29.82 -2.64 -22.42
CA PHE A 283 -30.85 -1.84 -21.78
C PHE A 283 -32.12 -2.68 -21.62
N TYR A 284 -32.96 -2.33 -20.65
CA TYR A 284 -34.28 -2.93 -20.47
C TYR A 284 -35.37 -1.84 -20.57
N THR A 285 -36.49 -2.16 -21.14
CA THR A 285 -37.68 -1.28 -21.01
C THR A 285 -38.05 -1.14 -19.53
N TYR A 286 -38.17 0.11 -19.10
CA TYR A 286 -38.55 0.44 -17.73
C TYR A 286 -40.05 0.34 -17.56
N GLY A 287 -40.57 -0.38 -16.51
CA GLY A 287 -41.95 -0.51 -16.19
C GLY A 287 -42.50 -1.95 -16.32
N THR A 288 -43.57 -2.18 -17.09
CA THR A 288 -44.45 -3.33 -16.94
C THR A 288 -44.08 -4.63 -17.67
N LYS A 289 -43.20 -4.63 -18.66
CA LYS A 289 -42.62 -5.84 -19.27
C LYS A 289 -41.22 -5.56 -19.68
N LYS A 290 -40.28 -6.26 -19.06
CA LYS A 290 -38.85 -6.17 -19.28
C LYS A 290 -38.49 -6.75 -20.63
N LYS A 291 -38.43 -5.93 -21.65
CA LYS A 291 -37.88 -6.30 -22.93
C LYS A 291 -36.43 -5.85 -22.93
N ALA A 292 -35.50 -6.78 -23.21
CA ALA A 292 -34.08 -6.51 -23.34
C ALA A 292 -33.76 -5.96 -24.73
N TRP A 293 -32.91 -4.95 -24.77
CA TRP A 293 -32.37 -4.34 -25.97
C TRP A 293 -30.86 -4.33 -25.93
N SER A 294 -30.24 -4.94 -26.90
CA SER A 294 -28.77 -4.92 -27.05
C SER A 294 -28.36 -4.00 -28.18
N PHE A 295 -27.41 -3.12 -27.93
CA PHE A 295 -26.86 -2.20 -28.91
C PHE A 295 -25.64 -2.83 -29.59
N TYR A 296 -25.67 -2.91 -30.92
CA TYR A 296 -24.59 -3.47 -31.74
C TYR A 296 -24.02 -2.47 -32.72
N PRO A 297 -22.71 -2.60 -33.10
CA PRO A 297 -22.10 -1.72 -34.09
C PRO A 297 -22.73 -1.91 -35.49
N ALA A 298 -22.64 -0.89 -36.32
CA ALA A 298 -23.09 -0.95 -37.68
C ALA A 298 -22.39 -2.10 -38.44
N GLY A 299 -23.16 -2.85 -39.23
CA GLY A 299 -22.68 -4.02 -39.97
C GLY A 299 -22.61 -5.31 -39.14
N ALA A 300 -22.92 -5.31 -37.85
CA ALA A 300 -23.09 -6.54 -37.08
C ALA A 300 -24.23 -7.40 -37.70
N GLY A 301 -24.07 -8.74 -37.72
CA GLY A 301 -25.09 -9.63 -38.23
C GLY A 301 -26.45 -9.53 -37.55
N LYS A 302 -26.46 -9.09 -36.29
CA LYS A 302 -27.65 -8.79 -35.49
C LYS A 302 -28.47 -7.62 -36.05
N CYS A 303 -27.85 -6.66 -36.72
CA CYS A 303 -28.53 -5.53 -37.36
C CYS A 303 -29.36 -5.93 -38.61
N ASN A 304 -29.19 -7.14 -39.10
CA ASN A 304 -29.97 -7.67 -40.26
C ASN A 304 -31.28 -8.37 -39.81
N GLN A 305 -31.54 -8.47 -38.52
CA GLN A 305 -32.78 -9.07 -38.00
C GLN A 305 -33.99 -8.14 -38.25
N SER A 306 -35.15 -8.72 -38.49
CA SER A 306 -36.40 -7.94 -38.72
C SER A 306 -36.86 -7.19 -37.46
N SER A 307 -36.40 -7.56 -36.29
CA SER A 307 -36.65 -6.90 -34.98
C SER A 307 -35.66 -5.78 -34.66
N ALA A 308 -34.59 -5.63 -35.44
CA ALA A 308 -33.56 -4.63 -35.20
C ALA A 308 -34.06 -3.24 -35.62
N ILE A 309 -33.78 -2.25 -34.76
CA ILE A 309 -34.00 -0.83 -35.03
C ILE A 309 -32.70 -0.25 -35.55
N ASP A 310 -32.72 0.26 -36.76
CA ASP A 310 -31.55 0.86 -37.41
C ASP A 310 -31.28 2.27 -36.82
N LEU A 311 -30.06 2.49 -36.37
CA LEU A 311 -29.56 3.77 -35.87
C LEU A 311 -28.50 4.39 -36.82
N GLY A 312 -28.51 3.95 -38.06
CA GLY A 312 -27.59 4.42 -39.10
C GLY A 312 -26.14 4.08 -38.85
N ALA A 313 -25.25 5.06 -38.94
CA ALA A 313 -23.80 4.85 -38.73
C ALA A 313 -23.46 4.39 -37.32
N ALA A 314 -24.29 4.68 -36.31
CA ALA A 314 -24.03 4.29 -34.92
C ALA A 314 -24.21 2.78 -34.71
N GLY A 315 -25.13 2.13 -35.46
CA GLY A 315 -25.40 0.71 -35.32
C GLY A 315 -26.88 0.39 -35.26
N CYS A 316 -27.26 -0.60 -34.44
CA CYS A 316 -28.66 -0.99 -34.30
C CYS A 316 -28.97 -1.46 -32.87
N LEU A 317 -30.24 -1.27 -32.45
CA LEU A 317 -30.82 -1.91 -31.27
C LEU A 317 -31.57 -3.17 -31.67
N GLU A 318 -31.24 -4.30 -31.08
CA GLU A 318 -31.89 -5.59 -31.34
C GLU A 318 -32.52 -6.12 -30.07
N ASP A 319 -33.74 -6.68 -30.19
CA ASP A 319 -34.44 -7.36 -29.11
C ASP A 319 -33.72 -8.66 -28.75
N SER A 320 -32.87 -8.63 -27.77
CA SER A 320 -32.04 -9.80 -27.44
C SER A 320 -31.69 -9.81 -25.94
N THR A 321 -31.89 -10.97 -25.35
CA THR A 321 -31.44 -11.30 -23.98
C THR A 321 -29.95 -11.69 -23.97
N SER A 322 -29.34 -12.00 -25.14
CA SER A 322 -27.98 -12.48 -25.27
C SER A 322 -26.97 -11.34 -25.01
N SER A 323 -26.13 -11.51 -24.03
CA SER A 323 -25.00 -10.61 -23.75
C SER A 323 -23.68 -11.07 -24.41
N THR A 324 -23.65 -12.28 -24.98
CA THR A 324 -22.41 -12.95 -25.43
C THR A 324 -21.86 -12.42 -26.75
N ASP A 325 -22.69 -11.80 -27.58
CA ASP A 325 -22.33 -11.40 -28.95
C ASP A 325 -21.99 -9.90 -29.07
N ARG A 326 -22.03 -9.14 -27.96
CA ARG A 326 -21.68 -7.71 -27.95
C ARG A 326 -20.17 -7.54 -27.87
N PRO A 327 -19.58 -6.50 -28.51
CA PRO A 327 -18.17 -6.19 -28.35
C PRO A 327 -17.82 -5.95 -26.86
N ARG A 328 -16.77 -6.58 -26.41
CA ARG A 328 -16.18 -6.30 -25.10
C ARG A 328 -15.29 -5.05 -25.18
N THR A 329 -15.12 -4.35 -24.09
CA THR A 329 -14.25 -3.18 -24.02
C THR A 329 -12.92 -3.57 -23.40
N ASN A 330 -11.84 -3.32 -24.12
CA ASN A 330 -10.50 -3.42 -23.57
C ASN A 330 -10.24 -2.24 -22.64
N LEU A 331 -10.09 -2.50 -21.34
CA LEU A 331 -9.88 -1.46 -20.34
C LEU A 331 -8.43 -0.95 -20.30
N ASN A 332 -7.51 -1.65 -20.93
CA ASN A 332 -6.09 -1.32 -20.94
C ASN A 332 -5.71 -0.37 -22.11
N GLU A 333 -6.60 -0.17 -23.08
CA GLU A 333 -6.30 0.62 -24.28
C GLU A 333 -5.81 2.04 -23.99
N ASP A 334 -6.44 2.71 -23.02
CA ASP A 334 -6.13 4.09 -22.64
C ASP A 334 -5.52 4.18 -21.21
N ARG A 335 -5.09 3.07 -20.60
CA ARG A 335 -4.70 3.03 -19.19
C ARG A 335 -3.19 3.17 -19.00
N ALA A 336 -2.79 4.05 -18.09
CA ALA A 336 -1.40 4.12 -17.67
C ALA A 336 -1.08 3.03 -16.62
N VAL A 337 0.00 2.28 -16.82
CA VAL A 337 0.56 1.32 -15.87
C VAL A 337 1.37 2.05 -14.81
N ARG A 338 2.11 3.07 -15.23
CA ARG A 338 2.93 3.94 -14.37
C ARG A 338 2.66 5.39 -14.75
N SER A 339 2.33 6.24 -13.75
CA SER A 339 2.16 7.66 -13.99
C SER A 339 3.49 8.40 -14.12
N GLN A 340 3.47 9.54 -14.76
CA GLN A 340 4.53 10.54 -14.63
C GLN A 340 4.66 10.94 -13.16
N LEU A 341 5.89 11.19 -12.70
CA LEU A 341 6.19 11.60 -11.32
C LEU A 341 7.32 12.62 -11.31
N GLU A 342 7.08 13.75 -10.66
CA GLU A 342 8.12 14.68 -10.24
C GLU A 342 8.22 14.63 -8.72
N ARG A 343 9.41 14.36 -8.17
CA ARG A 343 9.64 14.23 -6.73
C ARG A 343 10.84 15.05 -6.29
N VAL A 344 10.67 15.75 -5.17
CA VAL A 344 11.72 16.51 -4.48
C VAL A 344 11.83 16.02 -3.05
N ASN A 345 13.03 15.65 -2.62
CA ASN A 345 13.40 15.47 -1.23
C ASN A 345 14.44 16.52 -0.84
N PHE A 346 14.19 17.19 0.26
CA PHE A 346 15.11 18.18 0.82
C PHE A 346 15.26 17.92 2.32
N PHE A 347 16.50 17.87 2.77
CA PHE A 347 16.79 17.66 4.18
C PHE A 347 18.01 18.50 4.59
N VAL A 348 17.90 19.12 5.76
CA VAL A 348 18.98 19.90 6.41
C VAL A 348 19.15 19.38 7.82
N TYR A 349 20.37 19.20 8.24
CA TYR A 349 20.70 19.09 9.65
C TYR A 349 21.71 20.17 10.07
N LEU A 350 21.64 20.57 11.32
CA LEU A 350 22.59 21.46 11.95
C LEU A 350 22.84 20.97 13.37
N ASN A 351 24.10 20.65 13.66
CA ASN A 351 24.58 20.30 14.98
C ASN A 351 25.47 21.43 15.51
N HIS A 352 25.25 21.90 16.73
CA HIS A 352 26.01 22.98 17.33
C HIS A 352 26.41 22.62 18.77
N GLU A 353 27.71 22.49 19.01
CA GLU A 353 28.28 22.33 20.34
C GLU A 353 28.28 23.68 21.08
N MET A 354 27.61 23.73 22.23
CA MET A 354 27.52 24.88 23.09
C MET A 354 28.76 24.99 23.99
N GLN A 355 28.94 26.13 24.68
CA GLN A 355 30.13 26.38 25.51
C GLN A 355 30.24 25.47 26.74
N ASP A 356 29.13 24.92 27.20
CA ASP A 356 29.04 24.00 28.33
C ASP A 356 29.20 22.52 27.92
N GLY A 357 29.52 22.25 26.64
CA GLY A 357 29.67 20.91 26.09
C GLY A 357 28.35 20.23 25.73
N SER A 358 27.21 20.88 25.90
CA SER A 358 25.94 20.39 25.39
C SER A 358 25.82 20.63 23.89
N GLU A 359 25.05 19.83 23.20
CA GLU A 359 24.83 19.91 21.75
C GLU A 359 23.38 20.26 21.43
N LEU A 360 23.20 21.27 20.62
CA LEU A 360 21.95 21.63 19.99
C LEU A 360 21.88 20.97 18.61
N PHE A 361 20.83 20.20 18.31
CA PHE A 361 20.64 19.56 17.01
C PHE A 361 19.28 19.93 16.39
N THR A 362 19.32 20.21 15.09
CA THR A 362 18.16 20.66 14.32
C THR A 362 18.04 19.84 13.05
N GLU A 363 16.84 19.40 12.71
CA GLU A 363 16.53 18.75 11.43
C GLU A 363 15.36 19.45 10.75
N ILE A 364 15.48 19.73 9.46
CA ILE A 364 14.41 20.28 8.64
C ILE A 364 14.27 19.37 7.41
N GLY A 365 13.10 18.82 7.21
CA GLY A 365 12.78 17.97 6.07
C GLY A 365 11.61 18.52 5.25
N ALA A 366 11.70 18.41 3.94
CA ALA A 366 10.60 18.67 3.01
C ALA A 366 10.60 17.62 1.89
N TYR A 367 9.45 17.05 1.66
CA TYR A 367 9.18 16.13 0.56
C TYR A 367 8.00 16.67 -0.24
N SER A 368 8.11 16.61 -1.56
CA SER A 368 7.04 16.97 -2.49
C SER A 368 7.04 15.99 -3.65
N ALA A 369 5.87 15.48 -4.00
CA ALA A 369 5.69 14.60 -5.15
C ALA A 369 4.40 14.95 -5.90
N ASP A 370 4.52 15.22 -7.19
CA ASP A 370 3.43 15.40 -8.13
C ASP A 370 3.36 14.18 -9.05
N SER A 371 2.33 13.35 -8.86
CA SER A 371 2.06 12.12 -9.63
C SER A 371 0.91 12.33 -10.60
N GLY A 372 1.14 12.09 -11.89
CA GLY A 372 0.16 12.30 -12.96
C GLY A 372 0.47 13.52 -13.84
N PRO A 373 -0.34 13.75 -14.88
CA PRO A 373 -1.65 13.14 -15.17
C PRO A 373 -1.55 11.63 -15.44
N ARG A 374 -2.55 10.87 -15.01
CA ARG A 374 -2.68 9.44 -15.25
C ARG A 374 -4.04 9.15 -15.87
N ASN A 375 -4.04 8.52 -17.03
CA ASN A 375 -5.25 8.09 -17.70
C ASN A 375 -5.91 6.92 -16.98
N LEU A 376 -7.21 7.02 -16.75
CA LEU A 376 -8.04 5.99 -16.16
C LEU A 376 -8.97 5.40 -17.21
N TYR A 377 -9.48 4.19 -16.95
CA TYR A 377 -10.49 3.58 -17.82
C TYR A 377 -11.84 4.30 -17.72
N GLN A 378 -12.63 4.19 -18.76
CA GLN A 378 -13.99 4.70 -18.87
C GLN A 378 -14.90 4.23 -17.72
N GLN A 379 -15.84 5.08 -17.30
CA GLN A 379 -16.71 4.81 -16.17
C GLN A 379 -18.01 4.10 -16.57
N SER A 380 -18.62 3.44 -15.60
CA SER A 380 -19.99 2.95 -15.62
C SER A 380 -20.75 3.50 -14.41
N THR A 381 -22.04 3.35 -14.30
CA THR A 381 -22.78 3.62 -13.05
C THR A 381 -22.67 2.42 -12.11
N LEU A 382 -22.74 2.67 -10.80
CA LEU A 382 -22.86 1.62 -9.80
C LEU A 382 -24.24 0.96 -9.86
N GLY A 383 -24.29 -0.33 -9.54
CA GLY A 383 -25.52 -1.08 -9.38
C GLY A 383 -26.20 -1.38 -10.70
N ALA A 384 -25.62 -2.24 -11.53
CA ALA A 384 -26.36 -2.86 -12.62
C ALA A 384 -27.34 -3.91 -12.06
N SER A 385 -28.63 -3.75 -12.33
CA SER A 385 -29.65 -4.76 -12.05
C SER A 385 -30.41 -5.07 -13.33
N SER A 386 -30.51 -6.35 -13.70
CA SER A 386 -31.32 -6.82 -14.81
C SER A 386 -32.80 -6.45 -14.65
N THR A 387 -33.18 -6.01 -13.48
CA THR A 387 -34.59 -5.70 -13.16
C THR A 387 -34.87 -4.21 -13.08
N CYS A 388 -33.87 -3.33 -13.08
CA CYS A 388 -34.05 -1.88 -12.87
C CYS A 388 -34.77 -1.50 -11.57
N THR A 389 -34.89 -2.42 -10.62
CA THR A 389 -35.73 -2.24 -9.41
C THR A 389 -34.95 -1.87 -8.15
N SER A 390 -33.61 -1.92 -8.19
CA SER A 390 -32.77 -1.60 -7.02
C SER A 390 -31.39 -1.10 -7.44
N ASN A 391 -31.33 -0.26 -8.46
CA ASN A 391 -30.08 0.23 -8.98
C ASN A 391 -29.71 1.54 -8.30
N ILE A 392 -28.69 1.53 -7.49
CA ILE A 392 -28.27 2.67 -6.66
C ILE A 392 -27.99 3.92 -7.50
N GLN A 393 -27.31 3.74 -8.64
CA GLN A 393 -27.06 4.82 -9.61
C GLN A 393 -27.73 4.48 -10.96
N ALA A 394 -29.03 4.41 -10.98
CA ALA A 394 -29.76 4.10 -12.20
C ALA A 394 -29.55 5.17 -13.28
N MET A 395 -29.22 4.70 -14.47
CA MET A 395 -29.29 5.50 -15.69
C MET A 395 -30.60 5.12 -16.42
N ILE A 396 -31.57 6.01 -16.35
CA ILE A 396 -32.86 5.89 -17.07
C ILE A 396 -32.82 6.86 -18.25
N ILE A 397 -33.06 6.35 -19.46
CA ILE A 397 -33.16 7.11 -20.67
C ILE A 397 -34.64 7.31 -20.93
N PRO A 398 -35.21 8.52 -20.74
CA PRO A 398 -36.63 8.77 -20.99
C PRO A 398 -37.02 8.51 -22.43
N ALA A 399 -38.29 8.15 -22.63
CA ALA A 399 -38.85 7.98 -23.97
C ALA A 399 -38.74 9.28 -24.80
N GLU A 400 -38.80 10.43 -24.14
CA GLU A 400 -38.69 11.74 -24.77
C GLU A 400 -37.28 12.17 -25.08
N ASN A 401 -36.23 11.41 -24.66
CA ASN A 401 -34.86 11.71 -25.02
C ASN A 401 -34.71 11.72 -26.55
N PHE A 402 -34.06 12.75 -27.09
CA PHE A 402 -33.95 12.95 -28.54
C PHE A 402 -33.39 11.73 -29.30
N TYR A 403 -32.56 10.93 -28.65
CA TYR A 403 -31.89 9.75 -29.23
C TYR A 403 -32.53 8.43 -28.84
N ASN A 404 -33.58 8.41 -28.00
CA ASN A 404 -34.26 7.17 -27.67
C ASN A 404 -35.21 6.80 -28.83
N PRO A 405 -34.99 5.66 -29.52
CA PRO A 405 -35.84 5.29 -30.66
C PRO A 405 -37.12 4.55 -30.25
N LEU A 406 -37.38 4.42 -28.94
CA LEU A 406 -38.52 3.67 -28.42
C LEU A 406 -39.53 4.60 -27.72
N ASP A 407 -40.80 4.22 -27.78
CA ASP A 407 -41.91 4.94 -27.07
C ASP A 407 -41.95 4.53 -25.57
N SER A 408 -40.82 4.19 -24.98
CA SER A 408 -40.75 3.74 -23.58
C SER A 408 -39.41 4.11 -22.98
N ASP A 409 -39.37 4.36 -21.66
CA ASP A 409 -38.16 4.57 -20.92
C ASP A 409 -37.27 3.32 -20.98
N LEU A 410 -35.96 3.55 -21.06
CA LEU A 410 -34.95 2.48 -21.02
C LEU A 410 -34.11 2.62 -19.74
N CYS A 411 -33.87 1.50 -19.07
CA CYS A 411 -32.95 1.40 -17.96
C CYS A 411 -31.69 0.69 -18.42
N LYS A 412 -30.55 1.27 -18.06
CA LYS A 412 -29.24 0.68 -18.32
C LYS A 412 -29.06 -0.61 -17.52
N ASP A 413 -28.59 -1.66 -18.21
CA ASP A 413 -28.00 -2.85 -17.61
C ASP A 413 -26.46 -2.77 -17.75
N ASP A 414 -25.95 -3.14 -18.91
CA ASP A 414 -24.53 -3.07 -19.22
C ASP A 414 -24.25 -1.85 -20.12
N TYR A 415 -23.59 -0.83 -19.63
CA TYR A 415 -23.17 0.33 -20.42
C TYR A 415 -21.98 1.03 -19.75
N ARG A 416 -21.05 1.51 -20.54
CA ARG A 416 -19.90 2.30 -20.10
C ARG A 416 -19.89 3.63 -20.84
N PHE A 417 -19.68 4.72 -20.10
CA PHE A 417 -19.66 6.06 -20.67
C PHE A 417 -18.40 6.28 -21.52
N PRO A 418 -18.47 7.07 -22.60
CA PRO A 418 -17.31 7.39 -23.43
C PRO A 418 -16.45 8.51 -22.84
N ASN A 419 -16.36 8.63 -21.52
CA ASN A 419 -15.51 9.59 -20.85
C ASN A 419 -14.10 9.03 -20.67
N LYS A 420 -13.11 9.92 -20.56
CA LYS A 420 -11.70 9.58 -20.27
C LYS A 420 -11.29 10.33 -19.01
N PRO A 421 -11.46 9.73 -17.82
CA PRO A 421 -11.05 10.37 -16.58
C PRO A 421 -9.54 10.43 -16.47
N ILE A 422 -9.03 11.52 -15.88
CA ILE A 422 -7.59 11.74 -15.65
C ILE A 422 -7.38 12.00 -14.17
N SER A 423 -6.43 11.30 -13.56
CA SER A 423 -6.09 11.45 -12.14
C SER A 423 -4.73 12.12 -11.97
N SER A 424 -4.66 13.07 -11.04
CA SER A 424 -3.41 13.69 -10.59
C SER A 424 -3.39 13.76 -9.07
N THR A 425 -2.22 13.53 -8.46
CA THR A 425 -2.06 13.55 -7.00
C THR A 425 -0.82 14.33 -6.64
N ALA A 426 -0.98 15.38 -5.83
CA ALA A 426 0.12 16.08 -5.17
C ALA A 426 0.21 15.60 -3.73
N LEU A 427 1.41 15.27 -3.28
CA LEU A 427 1.73 14.83 -1.92
C LEU A 427 2.88 15.67 -1.38
N ASN A 428 2.73 16.21 -0.17
CA ASN A 428 3.76 17.02 0.47
C ASN A 428 3.91 16.65 1.92
N THR A 429 5.15 16.60 2.43
CA THR A 429 5.46 16.36 3.83
C THR A 429 6.50 17.36 4.30
N TYR A 430 6.30 17.91 5.49
CA TYR A 430 7.23 18.82 6.18
C TYR A 430 7.58 18.26 7.55
N ARG A 431 8.82 18.44 7.95
CA ARG A 431 9.34 18.02 9.26
C ARG A 431 10.25 19.10 9.84
N LEU A 432 10.08 19.39 11.10
CA LEU A 432 10.99 20.19 11.92
C LEU A 432 11.28 19.41 13.19
N LEU A 433 12.54 19.23 13.50
CA LEU A 433 13.01 18.70 14.76
C LEU A 433 14.01 19.67 15.37
N GLN A 434 13.85 19.93 16.66
CA GLN A 434 14.79 20.70 17.46
C GLN A 434 15.05 19.96 18.76
N GLY A 435 16.32 19.68 19.07
CA GLY A 435 16.67 19.01 20.30
C GLY A 435 17.95 19.53 20.94
N VAL A 436 18.16 19.11 22.16
CA VAL A 436 19.35 19.38 22.95
C VAL A 436 19.77 18.09 23.65
N ARG A 437 21.06 17.83 23.72
CA ARG A 437 21.64 16.70 24.46
C ARG A 437 22.90 17.13 25.17
N GLY A 438 23.21 16.44 26.25
CA GLY A 438 24.39 16.71 27.03
C GLY A 438 24.56 15.76 28.20
N SER A 439 25.60 15.96 28.99
CA SER A 439 25.93 15.13 30.14
C SER A 439 26.01 15.96 31.41
N TYR A 440 25.56 15.38 32.52
CA TYR A 440 25.77 15.95 33.87
C TYR A 440 27.04 15.38 34.52
N ASP A 441 27.66 16.12 35.41
CA ASP A 441 28.88 15.71 36.14
C ASP A 441 28.72 14.39 36.92
N ASN A 442 27.49 13.95 37.17
CA ASN A 442 27.16 12.75 37.95
C ASN A 442 27.00 11.48 37.09
N GLY A 443 27.39 11.51 35.82
CA GLY A 443 27.34 10.36 34.90
C GLY A 443 25.98 10.11 34.24
N TRP A 444 25.04 11.04 34.37
CA TRP A 444 23.78 10.99 33.62
C TRP A 444 23.87 11.85 32.38
N ASP A 445 23.47 11.26 31.26
CA ASP A 445 23.26 11.96 29.98
C ASP A 445 21.77 12.30 29.85
N TYR A 446 21.47 13.43 29.22
CA TYR A 446 20.13 13.84 28.91
C TYR A 446 19.97 14.12 27.42
N GLU A 447 18.78 13.85 26.89
CA GLU A 447 18.35 14.25 25.57
C GLU A 447 16.89 14.69 25.63
N ALA A 448 16.59 15.84 25.02
CA ALA A 448 15.24 16.34 24.87
C ALA A 448 15.03 16.83 23.45
N ALA A 449 13.89 16.52 22.86
CA ALA A 449 13.58 16.98 21.51
C ALA A 449 12.09 17.31 21.35
N PHE A 450 11.85 18.24 20.44
CA PHE A 450 10.56 18.60 19.90
C PHE A 450 10.54 18.23 18.41
N VAL A 451 9.49 17.56 17.98
CA VAL A 451 9.24 17.22 16.57
C VAL A 451 7.88 17.76 16.16
N TRP A 452 7.85 18.50 15.08
CA TRP A 452 6.62 18.84 14.36
C TRP A 452 6.72 18.33 12.94
N SER A 453 5.68 17.66 12.47
CA SER A 453 5.62 17.18 11.11
C SER A 453 4.18 17.23 10.60
N LYS A 454 4.03 17.60 9.33
CA LYS A 454 2.73 17.69 8.66
C LYS A 454 2.84 17.10 7.26
N ALA A 455 1.85 16.27 6.90
CA ALA A 455 1.71 15.79 5.54
C ALA A 455 0.31 16.08 5.00
N TYR A 456 0.22 16.40 3.72
CA TYR A 456 -1.07 16.57 3.05
C TYR A 456 -1.01 16.08 1.61
N SER A 457 -2.12 15.55 1.15
CA SER A 457 -2.30 15.13 -0.23
C SER A 457 -3.53 15.79 -0.85
N ARG A 458 -3.45 16.01 -2.15
CA ARG A 458 -4.58 16.45 -2.97
C ARG A 458 -4.64 15.59 -4.22
N ASN A 459 -5.69 14.78 -4.31
CA ASN A 459 -6.02 14.03 -5.52
C ASN A 459 -7.14 14.76 -6.26
N VAL A 460 -7.02 14.88 -7.58
CA VAL A 460 -8.05 15.39 -8.48
C VAL A 460 -8.29 14.37 -9.56
N VAL A 461 -9.55 14.08 -9.83
CA VAL A 461 -9.96 13.24 -10.97
C VAL A 461 -10.89 14.06 -11.87
N GLU A 462 -10.36 14.41 -13.02
CA GLU A 462 -11.06 15.18 -14.05
C GLU A 462 -11.99 14.29 -14.89
N ASN A 463 -12.95 14.90 -15.58
CA ASN A 463 -13.85 14.23 -16.53
C ASN A 463 -14.69 13.11 -15.91
N ARG A 464 -15.05 13.22 -14.63
CA ARG A 464 -16.00 12.33 -13.98
C ARG A 464 -17.43 12.68 -14.40
N ILE A 465 -18.36 11.74 -14.28
CA ILE A 465 -19.76 11.95 -14.61
C ILE A 465 -20.53 12.39 -13.37
N GLY A 466 -21.10 13.60 -13.37
CA GLY A 466 -22.07 14.07 -12.38
C GLY A 466 -23.45 13.46 -12.64
N MET A 467 -24.02 12.78 -11.66
CA MET A 467 -25.33 12.10 -11.81
C MET A 467 -26.49 13.09 -11.97
N ASP A 468 -26.42 14.23 -11.32
CA ASP A 468 -27.33 15.37 -11.49
C ASP A 468 -27.31 15.92 -12.91
N LEU A 469 -26.12 16.12 -13.46
CA LEU A 469 -25.92 16.60 -14.84
C LEU A 469 -26.31 15.53 -15.86
N LEU A 470 -26.03 14.26 -15.58
CA LEU A 470 -26.43 13.13 -16.43
C LEU A 470 -27.97 13.03 -16.53
N ALA A 471 -28.66 13.17 -15.41
CA ALA A 471 -30.12 13.14 -15.40
C ALA A 471 -30.72 14.28 -16.26
N LEU A 472 -30.14 15.49 -16.16
CA LEU A 472 -30.54 16.62 -16.99
C LEU A 472 -30.23 16.40 -18.49
N ALA A 473 -29.06 15.85 -18.80
CA ALA A 473 -28.65 15.56 -20.17
C ALA A 473 -29.48 14.44 -20.82
N LEU A 474 -29.96 13.48 -20.04
CA LEU A 474 -30.86 12.42 -20.49
C LEU A 474 -32.31 12.91 -20.69
N ALA A 475 -32.75 13.87 -19.90
CA ALA A 475 -34.11 14.45 -20.00
C ALA A 475 -34.22 15.49 -21.13
N ASP A 476 -33.12 15.87 -21.79
CA ASP A 476 -33.12 16.85 -22.88
C ASP A 476 -33.78 16.24 -24.14
N GLN A 477 -34.75 16.95 -24.71
CA GLN A 477 -35.51 16.54 -25.92
C GLN A 477 -34.95 17.11 -27.21
N THR A 478 -33.76 17.74 -27.16
CA THR A 478 -33.10 18.32 -28.32
C THR A 478 -31.85 17.51 -28.72
N ALA A 479 -31.32 17.81 -29.89
CA ALA A 479 -30.06 17.22 -30.37
C ALA A 479 -28.85 17.43 -29.44
N ALA A 480 -28.98 18.30 -28.41
CA ALA A 480 -27.97 18.46 -27.36
C ALA A 480 -28.07 17.42 -26.22
N ALA A 481 -29.08 16.56 -26.24
CA ALA A 481 -29.24 15.46 -25.29
C ALA A 481 -27.99 14.57 -25.23
N PHE A 482 -27.75 13.92 -24.09
CA PHE A 482 -26.78 12.83 -24.06
C PHE A 482 -27.29 11.69 -24.94
N ASN A 483 -26.45 11.25 -25.88
CA ASN A 483 -26.74 10.17 -26.80
C ASN A 483 -26.06 8.86 -26.34
N PRO A 484 -26.77 7.94 -25.68
CA PRO A 484 -26.21 6.64 -25.24
C PRO A 484 -25.98 5.67 -26.41
N PHE A 485 -26.55 5.94 -27.59
CA PHE A 485 -26.48 5.12 -28.80
C PHE A 485 -25.53 5.72 -29.86
N HIS A 486 -24.48 6.39 -29.44
CA HIS A 486 -23.53 7.09 -30.34
C HIS A 486 -22.60 6.16 -31.14
N GLY A 487 -22.44 4.90 -30.70
CA GLY A 487 -21.61 3.90 -31.38
C GLY A 487 -20.15 4.26 -31.58
N GLY A 488 -19.66 5.32 -30.94
CA GLY A 488 -18.30 5.84 -31.14
C GLY A 488 -18.10 6.67 -32.41
N VAL A 489 -19.11 6.81 -33.26
CA VAL A 489 -19.03 7.43 -34.61
C VAL A 489 -19.90 8.67 -34.77
N VAL A 490 -20.87 8.88 -33.90
CA VAL A 490 -21.66 10.11 -33.83
C VAL A 490 -21.47 10.78 -32.47
N PRO A 491 -21.69 12.09 -32.33
CA PRO A 491 -21.51 12.78 -31.05
C PRO A 491 -22.33 12.16 -29.91
N SER A 492 -21.69 11.97 -28.77
CA SER A 492 -22.37 11.50 -27.55
C SER A 492 -22.94 12.62 -26.70
N ASN A 493 -22.35 13.83 -26.79
CA ASN A 493 -22.61 14.99 -25.95
C ASN A 493 -22.38 14.74 -24.45
N ILE A 494 -21.52 13.79 -24.10
CA ILE A 494 -21.24 13.35 -22.73
C ILE A 494 -20.50 14.46 -21.93
N GLU A 495 -19.77 15.32 -22.59
CA GLU A 495 -18.94 16.37 -21.98
C GLU A 495 -19.76 17.33 -21.10
N ARG A 496 -21.02 17.52 -21.41
CA ARG A 496 -21.94 18.35 -20.58
C ARG A 496 -22.28 17.75 -19.23
N THR A 497 -21.84 16.50 -18.97
CA THR A 497 -22.01 15.79 -17.69
C THR A 497 -20.71 15.76 -16.87
N TRP A 498 -19.61 16.28 -17.40
CA TRP A 498 -18.32 16.19 -16.77
C TRP A 498 -18.21 17.11 -15.56
N VAL A 499 -17.55 16.57 -14.53
CA VAL A 499 -17.19 17.26 -13.30
C VAL A 499 -15.79 16.82 -12.88
N ASP A 500 -15.05 17.76 -12.32
CA ASP A 500 -13.78 17.47 -11.66
C ASP A 500 -14.07 17.23 -10.17
N VAL A 501 -13.52 16.16 -9.64
CA VAL A 501 -13.78 15.71 -8.28
C VAL A 501 -12.47 15.62 -7.52
N TYR A 502 -12.43 16.11 -6.29
CA TYR A 502 -11.23 16.10 -5.49
C TYR A 502 -11.37 15.37 -4.15
N ARG A 503 -10.22 14.98 -3.63
CA ARG A 503 -10.01 14.53 -2.26
C ARG A 503 -8.79 15.23 -1.69
N LYS A 504 -8.89 15.73 -0.46
CA LYS A 504 -7.79 16.35 0.28
C LYS A 504 -7.66 15.64 1.62
N ASN A 505 -6.45 15.21 1.93
CA ASN A 505 -6.13 14.55 3.18
C ASN A 505 -5.00 15.29 3.87
N GLU A 506 -5.05 15.36 5.20
CA GLU A 506 -4.01 15.93 6.05
C GLU A 506 -3.72 14.99 7.21
N THR A 507 -2.46 14.93 7.63
CA THR A 507 -2.02 14.30 8.88
C THR A 507 -0.99 15.20 9.54
N ASP A 508 -1.07 15.31 10.87
CA ASP A 508 -0.14 16.07 11.68
C ASP A 508 0.45 15.19 12.78
N LEU A 509 1.70 15.46 13.15
CA LEU A 509 2.41 14.86 14.27
C LEU A 509 3.13 15.97 15.04
N LEU A 510 2.82 16.11 16.33
CA LEU A 510 3.62 16.87 17.26
C LEU A 510 4.12 15.90 18.35
N MET A 511 5.42 15.93 18.64
CA MET A 511 6.02 15.05 19.66
C MET A 511 7.03 15.81 20.48
N ILE A 512 7.03 15.54 21.78
CA ILE A 512 8.06 16.00 22.74
C ILE A 512 8.56 14.75 23.44
N ASP A 513 9.87 14.54 23.41
CA ASP A 513 10.51 13.46 24.16
C ASP A 513 11.59 13.97 25.10
N PHE A 514 11.76 13.25 26.20
CA PHE A 514 12.82 13.49 27.18
C PHE A 514 13.39 12.14 27.65
N LYS A 515 14.72 12.02 27.61
CA LYS A 515 15.45 10.81 27.98
C LYS A 515 16.56 11.14 28.95
N LEU A 516 16.74 10.29 29.95
CA LEU A 516 17.87 10.26 30.85
C LEU A 516 18.56 8.92 30.77
N THR A 517 19.85 8.89 30.50
CA THR A 517 20.66 7.67 30.38
C THR A 517 21.82 7.69 31.34
N ASN A 518 22.11 6.56 31.94
CA ASN A 518 23.32 6.35 32.74
C ASN A 518 23.91 4.99 32.33
N ASN A 519 25.16 5.00 31.84
CA ASN A 519 25.83 3.79 31.37
C ASN A 519 26.64 3.09 32.47
N ASP A 520 26.70 3.65 33.63
CA ASP A 520 27.48 3.18 34.79
C ASP A 520 26.65 3.27 36.09
N LEU A 521 25.46 2.60 36.05
CA LEU A 521 24.52 2.66 37.17
C LEU A 521 24.96 1.82 38.38
N PHE A 522 25.45 0.61 38.11
CA PHE A 522 26.06 -0.32 39.09
C PHE A 522 26.90 -1.37 38.35
N GLU A 523 27.91 -1.88 39.02
CA GLU A 523 28.83 -2.89 38.51
C GLU A 523 28.27 -4.30 38.62
N LEU A 524 28.42 -5.09 37.54
CA LEU A 524 28.17 -6.53 37.44
C LEU A 524 29.47 -7.26 37.06
N PRO A 525 29.52 -8.59 37.17
CA PRO A 525 30.70 -9.36 36.77
C PRO A 525 31.15 -9.13 35.34
N GLY A 526 30.29 -8.82 34.40
CA GLY A 526 30.57 -8.56 33.00
C GLY A 526 30.79 -7.08 32.68
N GLY A 527 30.66 -6.16 33.65
CA GLY A 527 30.79 -4.71 33.44
C GLY A 527 29.66 -3.89 34.04
N SER A 528 29.64 -2.60 33.72
CA SER A 528 28.62 -1.68 34.27
C SER A 528 27.25 -1.85 33.62
N ALA A 529 26.19 -1.80 34.46
CA ALA A 529 24.81 -1.82 33.96
C ALA A 529 24.41 -0.41 33.49
N GLY A 530 23.80 -0.36 32.29
CA GLY A 530 23.24 0.85 31.70
C GLY A 530 21.73 0.94 31.92
N MET A 531 21.21 2.15 32.19
CA MET A 531 19.79 2.43 32.35
C MET A 531 19.35 3.64 31.55
N LEU A 532 18.15 3.56 30.96
CA LEU A 532 17.45 4.68 30.36
C LEU A 532 16.08 4.83 30.98
N LEU A 533 15.70 6.09 31.26
CA LEU A 533 14.35 6.52 31.65
C LEU A 533 13.85 7.52 30.62
N GLY A 534 12.64 7.35 30.12
CA GLY A 534 12.08 8.20 29.09
C GLY A 534 10.64 8.61 29.34
N TYR A 535 10.31 9.78 28.81
CA TYR A 535 8.96 10.33 28.72
C TYR A 535 8.73 10.80 27.29
N GLU A 536 7.54 10.53 26.75
CA GLU A 536 7.12 11.00 25.43
C GLU A 536 5.67 11.49 25.51
N TYR A 537 5.42 12.68 24.97
CA TYR A 537 4.08 13.17 24.66
C TYR A 537 3.96 13.30 23.14
N ARG A 538 2.85 12.80 22.58
CA ARG A 538 2.60 12.81 21.16
C ARG A 538 1.15 13.20 20.89
N GLU A 539 0.95 14.10 19.93
CA GLU A 539 -0.35 14.47 19.38
C GLU A 539 -0.36 14.09 17.89
N GLU A 540 -1.36 13.35 17.48
CA GLU A 540 -1.56 12.88 16.11
C GLU A 540 -2.95 13.30 15.65
N SER A 541 -3.05 13.82 14.42
CA SER A 541 -4.34 14.12 13.82
C SER A 541 -4.43 13.69 12.35
N PHE A 542 -5.65 13.48 11.88
CA PHE A 542 -5.94 13.31 10.48
C PHE A 542 -7.22 14.05 10.07
N ALA A 543 -7.28 14.44 8.79
CA ALA A 543 -8.49 14.93 8.16
C ALA A 543 -8.59 14.39 6.72
N ASP A 544 -9.79 13.98 6.33
CA ASP A 544 -10.14 13.51 5.01
C ASP A 544 -11.35 14.30 4.48
N MET A 545 -11.07 15.23 3.56
CA MET A 545 -12.06 16.13 2.98
C MET A 545 -12.40 15.71 1.55
N ARG A 546 -13.67 15.57 1.29
CA ARG A 546 -14.22 15.12 0.00
C ARG A 546 -14.88 16.24 -0.76
N ASP A 547 -14.91 16.08 -2.08
CA ASP A 547 -15.67 16.96 -2.98
C ASP A 547 -17.15 17.04 -2.54
N PRO A 548 -17.81 18.21 -2.70
CA PRO A 548 -19.22 18.40 -2.35
C PRO A 548 -20.18 17.36 -2.93
N ARG A 549 -19.88 16.77 -4.10
CA ARG A 549 -20.69 15.70 -4.71
C ARG A 549 -20.50 14.33 -4.07
N LEU A 550 -19.42 14.15 -3.30
CA LEU A 550 -19.16 12.91 -2.57
C LEU A 550 -19.62 13.00 -1.13
N ASN A 551 -19.47 14.17 -0.48
CA ASN A 551 -19.81 14.36 0.93
C ASN A 551 -21.27 14.75 1.20
N GLY A 552 -22.11 14.81 0.17
CA GLY A 552 -23.54 15.08 0.28
C GLY A 552 -23.94 16.56 0.27
N THR A 553 -22.98 17.50 0.19
CA THR A 553 -23.31 18.94 0.04
C THR A 553 -24.04 19.18 -1.27
N ILE A 554 -23.63 18.51 -2.35
CA ILE A 554 -24.37 18.40 -3.61
C ILE A 554 -24.83 16.97 -3.71
N SER A 555 -26.14 16.74 -3.51
CA SER A 555 -26.74 15.42 -3.54
C SER A 555 -27.50 15.17 -4.83
N TRP A 556 -27.64 13.91 -5.19
CA TRP A 556 -28.53 13.43 -6.24
C TRP A 556 -29.44 12.37 -5.63
N THR A 557 -30.71 12.41 -5.98
CA THR A 557 -31.70 11.42 -5.55
C THR A 557 -32.01 10.50 -6.72
N ASN A 558 -31.86 9.20 -6.50
CA ASN A 558 -32.15 8.21 -7.53
C ASN A 558 -33.67 8.09 -7.80
N PRO A 559 -34.12 7.42 -8.87
CA PRO A 559 -35.52 7.27 -9.22
C PRO A 559 -36.37 6.57 -8.14
N TRP A 560 -35.79 5.91 -7.17
CA TRP A 560 -36.51 5.25 -6.06
C TRP A 560 -36.53 6.06 -4.78
N GLY A 561 -36.05 7.30 -4.80
CA GLY A 561 -36.05 8.20 -3.67
C GLY A 561 -34.86 8.06 -2.70
N GLU A 562 -33.88 7.25 -3.02
CA GLU A 562 -32.65 7.18 -2.22
C GLU A 562 -31.71 8.32 -2.58
N THR A 563 -31.02 8.83 -1.59
CA THR A 563 -30.08 9.94 -1.71
C THR A 563 -28.89 9.71 -0.78
N TYR A 564 -28.01 10.71 -0.62
CA TYR A 564 -26.97 10.66 0.40
C TYR A 564 -27.56 10.31 1.80
N PRO A 565 -26.92 9.45 2.65
CA PRO A 565 -25.55 8.91 2.51
C PRO A 565 -25.43 7.59 1.72
N PHE A 566 -26.46 7.18 0.99
CA PHE A 566 -26.48 5.89 0.29
C PHE A 566 -26.19 6.01 -1.20
N VAL A 567 -26.41 7.18 -1.78
CA VAL A 567 -26.25 7.45 -3.21
C VAL A 567 -25.30 8.63 -3.42
N SER A 568 -24.29 8.44 -4.26
CA SER A 568 -23.35 9.50 -4.66
C SER A 568 -23.87 10.26 -5.89
N ALA A 569 -23.61 11.56 -5.90
CA ALA A 569 -23.84 12.41 -7.08
C ALA A 569 -22.75 12.26 -8.16
N VAL A 570 -21.75 11.36 -7.98
CA VAL A 570 -20.71 11.07 -8.97
C VAL A 570 -20.81 9.60 -9.40
N ALA A 571 -20.87 9.34 -10.69
CA ALA A 571 -20.97 7.98 -11.23
C ALA A 571 -19.78 7.14 -10.79
N ASN A 572 -20.04 5.86 -10.47
CA ASN A 572 -19.05 4.90 -10.00
C ASN A 572 -18.21 5.43 -8.80
N SER A 573 -18.86 6.10 -7.88
CA SER A 573 -18.26 6.56 -6.63
C SER A 573 -19.17 6.25 -5.46
N SER A 574 -18.57 5.91 -4.34
CA SER A 574 -19.29 5.79 -3.07
C SER A 574 -19.54 7.19 -2.49
N PRO A 575 -20.71 7.44 -1.91
CA PRO A 575 -20.91 8.61 -1.06
C PRO A 575 -20.00 8.45 0.15
N THR A 576 -19.20 9.47 0.43
CA THR A 576 -18.21 9.42 1.51
C THR A 576 -18.18 10.77 2.20
N PRO A 577 -18.61 10.86 3.45
CA PRO A 577 -18.55 12.11 4.21
C PRO A 577 -17.11 12.52 4.51
N ASN A 578 -16.94 13.78 4.90
CA ASN A 578 -15.69 14.21 5.50
C ASN A 578 -15.49 13.51 6.85
N SER A 579 -14.26 13.17 7.18
CA SER A 579 -13.90 12.63 8.50
C SER A 579 -12.62 13.27 9.00
N SER A 580 -12.51 13.38 10.32
CA SER A 580 -11.30 13.86 10.99
C SER A 580 -11.25 13.31 12.40
N GLY A 581 -10.06 13.19 12.95
CA GLY A 581 -9.84 12.76 14.32
C GLY A 581 -8.47 13.17 14.82
N GLU A 582 -8.34 13.18 16.12
CA GLU A 582 -7.10 13.51 16.84
C GLU A 582 -6.90 12.56 18.00
N ARG A 583 -5.64 12.37 18.39
CA ARG A 583 -5.22 11.55 19.52
C ARG A 583 -4.06 12.18 20.23
N GLU A 584 -4.13 12.25 21.54
CA GLU A 584 -2.98 12.50 22.41
C GLU A 584 -2.50 11.17 22.99
N VAL A 585 -1.18 10.99 23.06
CA VAL A 585 -0.54 9.81 23.64
C VAL A 585 0.50 10.27 24.64
N THR A 586 0.40 9.78 25.88
CA THR A 586 1.41 9.99 26.92
C THR A 586 2.10 8.66 27.20
N SER A 587 3.42 8.65 27.19
CA SER A 587 4.21 7.45 27.40
C SER A 587 5.28 7.65 28.46
N ILE A 588 5.48 6.63 29.29
CA ILE A 588 6.65 6.48 30.16
C ILE A 588 7.33 5.16 29.85
N PHE A 589 8.64 5.17 29.80
CA PHE A 589 9.39 3.96 29.49
C PHE A 589 10.74 3.90 30.20
N ALA A 590 11.22 2.68 30.39
CA ALA A 590 12.51 2.40 30.98
C ALA A 590 13.18 1.24 30.24
N GLU A 591 14.51 1.31 30.12
CA GLU A 591 15.36 0.27 29.58
C GLU A 591 16.52 0.02 30.53
N LEU A 592 16.88 -1.24 30.72
CA LEU A 592 18.00 -1.67 31.54
C LEU A 592 18.83 -2.67 30.77
N GLN A 593 20.11 -2.39 30.60
CA GLN A 593 21.10 -3.28 29.99
C GLN A 593 22.05 -3.77 31.08
N MET A 594 22.24 -5.06 31.12
CA MET A 594 23.02 -5.74 32.18
C MET A 594 24.03 -6.70 31.57
N PRO A 595 25.32 -6.40 31.56
CA PRO A 595 26.37 -7.37 31.28
C PRO A 595 26.56 -8.27 32.53
N VAL A 596 25.72 -9.33 32.63
CA VAL A 596 25.61 -10.16 33.84
C VAL A 596 26.89 -10.94 34.07
N MET A 597 27.54 -11.39 32.99
CA MET A 597 28.84 -12.06 32.98
C MET A 597 29.63 -11.57 31.76
N ASP A 598 30.95 -11.82 31.74
CA ASP A 598 31.82 -11.43 30.61
C ASP A 598 31.33 -11.90 29.25
N ASN A 599 30.42 -12.88 29.22
CA ASN A 599 29.89 -13.50 28.02
C ASN A 599 28.37 -13.57 27.98
N LEU A 600 27.66 -12.84 28.86
CA LEU A 600 26.20 -12.84 28.91
C LEU A 600 25.67 -11.44 29.17
N ASP A 601 24.99 -10.91 28.15
CA ASP A 601 24.26 -9.64 28.20
C ASP A 601 22.75 -9.90 28.29
N ILE A 602 22.07 -9.11 29.13
CA ILE A 602 20.60 -9.11 29.27
C ILE A 602 20.06 -7.71 29.07
N GLN A 603 19.00 -7.57 28.28
CA GLN A 603 18.23 -6.37 28.09
C GLN A 603 16.82 -6.55 28.65
N LEU A 604 16.37 -5.58 29.44
CA LEU A 604 14.98 -5.47 29.90
C LEU A 604 14.42 -4.13 29.43
N ALA A 605 13.19 -4.09 28.98
CA ALA A 605 12.50 -2.84 28.72
C ALA A 605 11.02 -2.92 29.12
N LEU A 606 10.47 -1.80 29.55
CA LEU A 606 9.07 -1.65 29.92
C LEU A 606 8.56 -0.30 29.42
N ARG A 607 7.35 -0.28 28.84
CA ARG A 607 6.67 0.93 28.39
C ARG A 607 5.20 0.89 28.72
N HIS A 608 4.66 2.04 29.13
CA HIS A 608 3.24 2.26 29.33
C HIS A 608 2.80 3.45 28.50
N GLU A 609 1.70 3.28 27.73
CA GLU A 609 1.07 4.34 26.92
C GLU A 609 -0.40 4.51 27.26
N ASP A 610 -0.82 5.76 27.40
CA ASP A 610 -2.20 6.20 27.60
C ASP A 610 -2.68 7.01 26.39
N PHE A 611 -3.92 6.74 25.94
CA PHE A 611 -4.51 7.31 24.72
C PHE A 611 -5.76 8.09 25.04
N SER A 612 -5.95 9.26 24.41
CA SER A 612 -7.11 10.12 24.69
C SER A 612 -8.40 9.73 23.93
N ASP A 613 -8.28 8.95 22.84
CA ASP A 613 -9.38 8.62 21.91
C ASP A 613 -9.99 7.23 22.12
N ILE A 614 -9.31 6.36 22.85
CA ILE A 614 -9.78 5.03 23.24
C ILE A 614 -9.71 4.85 24.76
N SER A 615 -10.51 3.96 25.30
CA SER A 615 -10.59 3.76 26.78
C SER A 615 -9.49 2.86 27.35
N GLU A 616 -8.74 2.19 26.50
CA GLU A 616 -7.72 1.24 26.89
C GLU A 616 -6.33 1.85 26.88
N THR A 617 -5.47 1.38 27.77
CA THR A 617 -4.03 1.71 27.81
C THR A 617 -3.21 0.52 27.36
N ALA A 618 -1.96 0.73 26.95
CA ALA A 618 -1.05 -0.34 26.60
C ALA A 618 0.15 -0.40 27.56
N THR A 619 0.45 -1.60 28.07
CA THR A 619 1.67 -1.85 28.85
C THR A 619 2.41 -3.02 28.25
N VAL A 620 3.64 -2.79 27.78
CA VAL A 620 4.44 -3.79 27.06
C VAL A 620 5.83 -3.91 27.66
N GLY A 621 6.38 -5.13 27.60
CA GLY A 621 7.69 -5.45 28.13
C GLY A 621 8.54 -6.24 27.15
N LYS A 622 9.87 -6.18 27.34
CA LYS A 622 10.86 -6.93 26.58
C LYS A 622 11.87 -7.56 27.50
N PHE A 623 12.23 -8.77 27.20
CA PHE A 623 13.40 -9.47 27.69
C PHE A 623 14.20 -9.97 26.50
N ALA A 624 15.49 -9.64 26.46
CA ALA A 624 16.40 -10.19 25.45
C ALA A 624 17.74 -10.56 26.10
N PHE A 625 18.42 -11.52 25.51
CA PHE A 625 19.75 -11.94 25.94
C PHE A 625 20.66 -12.26 24.76
N GLY A 626 21.96 -12.01 24.96
CA GLY A 626 23.05 -12.46 24.10
C GLY A 626 24.05 -13.24 24.92
N TRP A 627 24.25 -14.54 24.59
CA TRP A 627 25.16 -15.41 25.31
C TRP A 627 26.26 -15.93 24.38
N GLN A 628 27.48 -15.38 24.56
CA GLN A 628 28.69 -15.84 23.85
C GLN A 628 29.11 -17.19 24.41
N LEU A 629 28.60 -18.27 23.80
CA LEU A 629 28.92 -19.65 24.20
C LEU A 629 30.37 -20.03 23.90
N HIS A 630 30.94 -19.46 22.83
CA HIS A 630 32.31 -19.66 22.37
C HIS A 630 32.73 -18.38 21.60
N GLU A 631 34.01 -18.08 21.48
CA GLU A 631 34.53 -16.92 20.72
C GLU A 631 33.94 -16.79 19.30
N LYS A 632 33.44 -17.90 18.72
CA LYS A 632 32.87 -18.02 17.39
C LYS A 632 31.39 -18.34 17.37
N LEU A 633 30.72 -18.35 18.51
CA LEU A 633 29.34 -18.78 18.62
C LEU A 633 28.59 -17.95 19.65
N LEU A 634 27.72 -17.09 19.18
CA LEU A 634 26.76 -16.36 20.00
C LEU A 634 25.38 -17.04 19.89
N PHE A 635 24.75 -17.29 21.03
CA PHE A 635 23.35 -17.69 21.15
C PHE A 635 22.55 -16.48 21.65
N ARG A 636 21.43 -16.16 20.99
CA ARG A 636 20.62 -15.03 21.34
C ARG A 636 19.13 -15.39 21.36
N GLY A 637 18.35 -14.60 22.09
CA GLY A 637 16.92 -14.76 22.09
C GLY A 637 16.19 -13.58 22.70
N SER A 638 14.93 -13.42 22.34
CA SER A 638 14.03 -12.42 22.89
C SER A 638 12.62 -12.95 23.12
N TYR A 639 11.98 -12.39 24.11
CA TYR A 639 10.54 -12.48 24.38
C TYR A 639 10.02 -11.09 24.64
N GLN A 640 8.96 -10.69 23.94
CA GLN A 640 8.40 -9.37 24.15
C GLN A 640 6.93 -9.32 23.81
N THR A 641 6.23 -8.40 24.44
CA THR A 641 4.90 -7.98 24.04
C THR A 641 5.01 -6.68 23.25
N ALA A 642 4.16 -6.53 22.25
CA ALA A 642 4.06 -5.32 21.46
C ALA A 642 2.60 -4.98 21.21
N PHE A 643 2.32 -3.80 20.67
CA PHE A 643 0.96 -3.39 20.38
C PHE A 643 0.91 -2.41 19.21
N ARG A 644 -0.27 -2.32 18.60
CA ARG A 644 -0.60 -1.30 17.63
C ARG A 644 -1.88 -0.60 18.05
N ALA A 645 -1.85 0.72 18.13
CA ALA A 645 -3.06 1.49 18.38
C ALA A 645 -4.00 1.42 17.15
N PRO A 646 -5.34 1.42 17.34
CA PRO A 646 -6.27 1.57 16.22
C PRO A 646 -5.91 2.81 15.42
N ASN A 647 -5.83 2.73 14.09
CA ASN A 647 -5.56 3.93 13.32
C ASN A 647 -6.75 4.90 13.36
N LEU A 648 -6.46 6.21 13.30
CA LEU A 648 -7.49 7.23 13.48
C LEU A 648 -8.64 7.11 12.47
N VAL A 649 -8.38 6.60 11.26
CA VAL A 649 -9.45 6.37 10.26
C VAL A 649 -10.43 5.31 10.77
N THR A 650 -9.97 4.20 11.34
CA THR A 650 -10.86 3.14 11.84
C THR A 650 -11.64 3.54 13.11
N VAL A 651 -11.15 4.52 13.85
CA VAL A 651 -11.88 5.08 15.01
C VAL A 651 -12.91 6.11 14.56
N PHE A 652 -12.53 7.05 13.68
CA PHE A 652 -13.31 8.26 13.39
C PHE A 652 -14.02 8.25 12.02
N GLU A 653 -13.83 7.22 11.17
CA GLU A 653 -14.52 7.15 9.88
C GLU A 653 -16.04 7.17 10.10
N SER A 654 -16.72 8.14 9.52
CA SER A 654 -18.19 8.18 9.54
C SER A 654 -18.77 7.16 8.58
N VAL A 655 -20.09 7.11 8.47
CA VAL A 655 -20.80 6.13 7.63
C VAL A 655 -20.34 6.19 6.18
N VAL A 656 -19.73 5.12 5.68
CA VAL A 656 -19.29 4.96 4.29
C VAL A 656 -20.05 3.82 3.65
N ALA A 657 -20.91 4.15 2.69
CA ALA A 657 -21.65 3.17 1.91
C ALA A 657 -20.90 2.80 0.63
N ARG A 658 -20.40 1.57 0.56
CA ARG A 658 -19.68 1.04 -0.60
C ARG A 658 -20.52 -0.02 -1.29
N ASN A 659 -20.55 0.02 -2.61
CA ASN A 659 -21.30 -0.93 -3.42
C ASN A 659 -20.36 -1.90 -4.11
N ASN A 660 -20.71 -3.19 -4.05
CA ASN A 660 -19.99 -4.21 -4.79
C ASN A 660 -20.95 -5.37 -5.11
N THR A 661 -20.62 -6.14 -6.15
CA THR A 661 -21.36 -7.37 -6.45
C THR A 661 -21.01 -8.43 -5.42
N ARG A 662 -22.02 -8.97 -4.75
CA ARG A 662 -21.86 -10.00 -3.70
C ARG A 662 -22.81 -11.15 -3.92
N SER A 663 -22.39 -12.33 -3.49
CA SER A 663 -23.24 -13.53 -3.48
C SER A 663 -24.01 -13.59 -2.16
N ASP A 664 -25.32 -13.77 -2.24
CA ASP A 664 -26.18 -14.01 -1.08
C ASP A 664 -26.15 -15.50 -0.72
N SER A 665 -25.54 -15.83 0.43
CA SER A 665 -25.41 -17.21 0.92
C SER A 665 -26.76 -17.90 1.10
N LEU A 666 -27.79 -17.17 1.55
CA LEU A 666 -29.14 -17.71 1.71
C LEU A 666 -29.76 -18.05 0.36
N GLY A 667 -29.73 -17.12 -0.58
CA GLY A 667 -30.24 -17.34 -1.94
C GLY A 667 -29.51 -18.49 -2.65
N ARG A 668 -28.18 -18.54 -2.48
CA ARG A 668 -27.34 -19.60 -3.03
C ARG A 668 -27.69 -20.98 -2.46
N TYR A 669 -27.99 -21.07 -1.17
CA TYR A 669 -28.42 -22.32 -0.52
C TYR A 669 -29.81 -22.76 -1.01
N VAL A 670 -30.78 -21.85 -1.08
CA VAL A 670 -32.18 -22.13 -1.52
C VAL A 670 -32.25 -22.43 -3.02
N GLY A 671 -31.44 -21.76 -3.84
CA GLY A 671 -31.39 -21.91 -5.29
C GLY A 671 -30.42 -22.97 -5.80
N ASP A 672 -29.84 -23.81 -4.91
CA ASP A 672 -28.81 -24.81 -5.25
C ASP A 672 -27.66 -24.26 -6.10
N GLY A 673 -27.14 -23.11 -5.69
CA GLY A 673 -26.03 -22.44 -6.35
C GLY A 673 -26.40 -21.55 -7.55
N SER A 674 -27.69 -21.46 -7.90
CA SER A 674 -28.22 -20.70 -9.05
C SER A 674 -29.30 -19.71 -8.64
N ASP A 675 -29.55 -18.72 -9.50
CA ASP A 675 -30.69 -17.81 -9.34
C ASP A 675 -32.00 -18.57 -9.30
N ILE A 676 -32.92 -18.14 -8.44
CA ILE A 676 -34.28 -18.70 -8.41
C ILE A 676 -35.06 -18.09 -9.55
N LYS A 677 -35.48 -18.93 -10.50
CA LYS A 677 -36.25 -18.54 -11.69
C LYS A 677 -37.75 -18.79 -11.50
N ASP A 678 -38.58 -18.04 -12.20
CA ASP A 678 -40.03 -18.34 -12.26
C ASP A 678 -40.23 -19.65 -13.04
N PRO A 679 -40.90 -20.67 -12.46
CA PRO A 679 -41.16 -21.93 -13.14
C PRO A 679 -42.03 -21.78 -14.40
N ASN A 680 -42.84 -20.70 -14.50
CA ASN A 680 -43.70 -20.41 -15.62
C ASN A 680 -43.07 -19.51 -16.67
N ASP A 681 -41.97 -18.82 -16.34
CA ASP A 681 -41.20 -17.93 -17.20
C ASP A 681 -39.73 -17.96 -16.81
N PRO A 682 -38.93 -18.90 -17.37
CA PRO A 682 -37.52 -19.09 -17.02
C PRO A 682 -36.62 -17.87 -17.29
N ASP A 683 -37.09 -16.93 -18.09
CA ASP A 683 -36.39 -15.68 -18.35
C ASP A 683 -36.55 -14.68 -17.19
N THR A 684 -37.51 -14.91 -16.29
CA THR A 684 -37.77 -14.09 -15.11
C THR A 684 -37.02 -14.64 -13.89
N THR A 685 -36.11 -13.82 -13.32
CA THR A 685 -35.43 -14.10 -12.04
C THR A 685 -36.34 -13.62 -10.89
N LEU A 686 -36.68 -14.53 -9.98
CA LEU A 686 -37.41 -14.22 -8.75
C LEU A 686 -36.48 -13.87 -7.58
N PHE A 687 -35.28 -14.44 -7.58
CA PHE A 687 -34.24 -14.14 -6.58
C PHE A 687 -32.86 -14.23 -7.25
N ASP A 688 -32.15 -13.10 -7.24
CA ASP A 688 -30.81 -12.98 -7.79
C ASP A 688 -29.77 -13.23 -6.69
N ILE A 689 -28.99 -14.28 -6.81
CA ILE A 689 -27.99 -14.67 -5.81
C ILE A 689 -26.72 -13.84 -5.90
N SER A 690 -26.48 -13.13 -7.02
CA SER A 690 -25.26 -12.35 -7.23
C SER A 690 -25.61 -10.95 -7.74
N ARG A 691 -25.75 -10.04 -6.79
CA ARG A 691 -26.21 -8.67 -7.07
C ARG A 691 -25.33 -7.61 -6.42
N SER A 692 -25.50 -6.37 -6.85
CA SER A 692 -24.87 -5.24 -6.18
C SER A 692 -25.51 -5.04 -4.81
N VAL A 693 -24.70 -5.20 -3.76
CA VAL A 693 -25.09 -5.03 -2.36
C VAL A 693 -24.31 -3.85 -1.79
N GLN A 694 -24.99 -3.04 -0.98
CA GLN A 694 -24.37 -1.94 -0.28
C GLN A 694 -23.80 -2.42 1.06
N ARG A 695 -22.50 -2.24 1.25
CA ARG A 695 -21.85 -2.37 2.55
C ARG A 695 -21.77 -0.98 3.19
N VAL A 696 -22.22 -0.88 4.43
CA VAL A 696 -22.09 0.31 5.26
C VAL A 696 -21.04 0.05 6.35
N ALA A 697 -19.88 0.64 6.18
CA ALA A 697 -18.83 0.63 7.19
C ALA A 697 -18.88 1.94 8.00
N ARG A 698 -18.42 1.87 9.23
CA ARG A 698 -18.23 3.05 10.10
C ARG A 698 -17.15 2.78 11.13
N GLY A 699 -16.50 3.83 11.60
CA GLY A 699 -15.56 3.81 12.70
C GLY A 699 -16.20 3.37 14.02
N SER A 700 -15.36 2.94 14.95
CA SER A 700 -15.78 2.54 16.29
C SER A 700 -14.78 3.05 17.32
N ALA A 701 -15.28 3.79 18.32
CA ALA A 701 -14.52 4.18 19.50
C ALA A 701 -14.32 3.03 20.52
N ASP A 702 -15.04 1.91 20.33
CA ASP A 702 -14.91 0.71 21.17
C ASP A 702 -13.75 -0.20 20.76
N LEU A 703 -12.96 0.20 19.74
CA LEU A 703 -11.79 -0.55 19.31
C LEU A 703 -10.71 -0.56 20.40
N GLN A 704 -10.16 -1.74 20.62
CA GLN A 704 -9.02 -1.96 21.51
C GLN A 704 -7.71 -1.95 20.72
N PRO A 705 -6.57 -1.63 21.35
CA PRO A 705 -5.26 -1.86 20.74
C PRO A 705 -5.12 -3.32 20.28
N GLU A 706 -4.52 -3.52 19.13
CA GLU A 706 -4.05 -4.83 18.71
C GLU A 706 -2.85 -5.19 19.56
N GLU A 707 -2.82 -6.37 20.15
CA GLU A 707 -1.74 -6.85 21.00
C GLU A 707 -0.93 -7.91 20.28
N SER A 708 0.35 -8.05 20.59
CA SER A 708 1.14 -9.15 20.07
C SER A 708 2.15 -9.68 21.09
N THR A 709 2.44 -10.96 20.94
CA THR A 709 3.53 -11.66 21.62
C THR A 709 4.53 -12.15 20.57
N ASN A 710 5.78 -11.77 20.74
CA ASN A 710 6.85 -12.06 19.80
C ASN A 710 7.94 -12.88 20.48
N TYR A 711 8.41 -13.91 19.79
CA TYR A 711 9.53 -14.76 20.21
C TYR A 711 10.59 -14.77 19.12
N SER A 712 11.85 -14.68 19.53
CA SER A 712 12.95 -14.96 18.62
C SER A 712 14.05 -15.74 19.33
N VAL A 713 14.71 -16.65 18.60
CA VAL A 713 15.89 -17.38 19.06
C VAL A 713 16.81 -17.58 17.87
N GLY A 714 18.10 -17.37 18.08
CA GLY A 714 19.05 -17.46 16.98
C GLY A 714 20.49 -17.73 17.39
N PHE A 715 21.30 -17.96 16.37
CA PHE A 715 22.74 -18.19 16.46
C PHE A 715 23.46 -17.25 15.50
N VAL A 716 24.56 -16.68 15.99
CA VAL A 716 25.55 -16.00 15.14
C VAL A 716 26.84 -16.82 15.23
N ILE A 717 27.34 -17.23 14.08
CA ILE A 717 28.47 -18.16 13.96
C ILE A 717 29.54 -17.52 13.09
N ASP A 718 30.76 -17.33 13.63
CA ASP A 718 31.93 -16.81 12.94
C ASP A 718 32.95 -17.94 12.75
N PRO A 719 32.76 -18.90 11.82
CA PRO A 719 33.57 -20.11 11.72
C PRO A 719 35.02 -19.83 11.30
N ILE A 720 35.24 -18.83 10.45
CA ILE A 720 36.51 -18.31 10.00
C ILE A 720 36.47 -16.78 9.98
N GLU A 721 37.62 -16.15 9.87
CA GLU A 721 37.74 -14.69 9.77
C GLU A 721 36.90 -14.12 8.62
N ASN A 722 36.15 -13.05 8.89
CA ASN A 722 35.26 -12.34 7.95
C ASN A 722 34.11 -13.17 7.36
N LEU A 723 33.78 -14.33 7.91
CA LEU A 723 32.61 -15.11 7.56
C LEU A 723 31.66 -15.16 8.76
N THR A 724 30.48 -14.54 8.63
CA THR A 724 29.43 -14.59 9.61
C THR A 724 28.19 -15.29 9.05
N ILE A 725 27.66 -16.25 9.82
CA ILE A 725 26.41 -16.95 9.50
C ILE A 725 25.42 -16.66 10.63
N ILE A 726 24.25 -16.15 10.29
CA ILE A 726 23.18 -15.81 11.21
C ILE A 726 21.95 -16.64 10.89
N ILE A 727 21.38 -17.28 11.90
CA ILE A 727 20.14 -18.06 11.76
C ILE A 727 19.23 -17.64 12.90
N ASP A 728 18.03 -17.12 12.58
CA ASP A 728 17.03 -16.73 13.57
C ASP A 728 15.70 -17.44 13.28
N LYS A 729 15.14 -18.09 14.25
CA LYS A 729 13.75 -18.59 14.28
C LYS A 729 12.90 -17.58 15.04
N TRP A 730 11.74 -17.24 14.49
CA TRP A 730 10.87 -16.22 15.07
C TRP A 730 9.39 -16.58 14.91
N GLU A 731 8.57 -16.04 15.79
CA GLU A 731 7.11 -16.17 15.76
C GLU A 731 6.47 -14.90 16.34
N ILE A 732 5.40 -14.45 15.72
CA ILE A 732 4.56 -13.34 16.14
C ILE A 732 3.13 -13.83 16.21
N GLU A 733 2.57 -13.84 17.42
CA GLU A 733 1.15 -14.05 17.66
C GLU A 733 0.49 -12.69 17.88
N LYS A 734 -0.41 -12.28 16.96
CA LYS A 734 -1.09 -10.99 17.00
C LYS A 734 -2.56 -11.21 17.29
N GLU A 735 -3.02 -10.70 18.42
CA GLU A 735 -4.40 -10.78 18.88
C GLU A 735 -5.16 -9.48 18.56
N LYS A 736 -6.50 -9.57 18.58
CA LYS A 736 -7.40 -8.41 18.46
C LYS A 736 -7.16 -7.61 17.17
N SER A 737 -6.74 -8.25 16.07
CA SER A 737 -6.53 -7.58 14.78
C SER A 737 -7.75 -6.81 14.35
N ILE A 738 -7.60 -5.51 14.04
CA ILE A 738 -8.70 -4.65 13.64
C ILE A 738 -9.08 -4.93 12.19
N GLY A 739 -10.34 -5.26 11.97
CA GLY A 739 -10.85 -5.63 10.67
C GLY A 739 -12.35 -5.45 10.51
N LEU A 740 -12.86 -6.02 9.44
CA LEU A 740 -14.29 -6.14 9.15
C LEU A 740 -14.64 -7.63 9.06
N PHE A 741 -15.80 -8.00 9.59
CA PHE A 741 -16.28 -9.39 9.49
C PHE A 741 -16.47 -9.81 8.03
N GLY A 742 -16.84 -8.88 7.17
CA GLY A 742 -16.98 -9.05 5.73
C GLY A 742 -18.39 -9.44 5.28
N GLU A 743 -18.76 -8.97 4.10
CA GLU A 743 -20.12 -9.12 3.57
C GLU A 743 -20.53 -10.58 3.37
N VAL A 744 -19.61 -11.42 2.89
CA VAL A 744 -19.86 -12.87 2.69
C VAL A 744 -20.10 -13.57 4.01
N ASN A 745 -19.27 -13.28 5.03
CA ASN A 745 -19.42 -13.87 6.36
C ASN A 745 -20.72 -13.44 7.04
N HIS A 746 -21.13 -12.16 6.87
CA HIS A 746 -22.42 -11.68 7.35
C HIS A 746 -23.61 -12.43 6.72
N THR A 747 -23.59 -12.69 5.40
CA THR A 747 -24.65 -13.45 4.72
C THR A 747 -24.59 -14.92 5.05
N THR A 748 -23.42 -15.48 5.32
CA THR A 748 -23.24 -16.87 5.78
C THR A 748 -23.76 -17.06 7.20
N LEU A 749 -23.51 -16.09 8.09
CA LEU A 749 -24.09 -16.09 9.43
C LEU A 749 -25.62 -15.94 9.39
N ASP A 750 -26.15 -15.09 8.49
CA ASP A 750 -27.61 -14.95 8.28
C ASP A 750 -28.25 -16.28 7.86
N LEU A 751 -27.63 -16.98 6.91
CA LEU A 751 -28.06 -18.33 6.51
C LEU A 751 -28.04 -19.30 7.69
N LEU A 752 -26.94 -19.35 8.45
CA LEU A 752 -26.78 -20.27 9.58
C LEU A 752 -27.86 -20.02 10.66
N MET A 753 -28.10 -18.77 11.03
CA MET A 753 -29.15 -18.42 12.00
C MET A 753 -30.55 -18.86 11.52
N ARG A 754 -30.83 -18.70 10.23
CA ARG A 754 -32.11 -19.15 9.64
C ARG A 754 -32.24 -20.66 9.56
N LEU A 755 -31.14 -21.39 9.31
CA LEU A 755 -31.10 -22.84 9.36
C LEU A 755 -31.40 -23.36 10.79
N GLN A 756 -30.90 -22.68 11.80
CA GLN A 756 -31.17 -23.02 13.22
C GLN A 756 -32.64 -22.74 13.62
N GLY A 757 -33.24 -21.66 13.10
CA GLY A 757 -34.64 -21.30 13.36
C GLY A 757 -35.64 -22.10 12.52
N GLY A 758 -35.22 -22.65 11.37
CA GLY A 758 -36.04 -23.41 10.45
C GLY A 758 -37.18 -22.56 9.84
N ALA A 759 -38.26 -23.22 9.44
CA ALA A 759 -39.42 -22.59 8.82
C ALA A 759 -40.29 -21.73 9.78
N SER A 760 -40.08 -21.92 11.09
CA SER A 760 -40.94 -21.27 12.11
C SER A 760 -40.35 -19.96 12.64
N GLU A 761 -39.07 -19.72 12.51
CA GLU A 761 -38.39 -18.54 12.99
C GLU A 761 -37.72 -17.79 11.84
N CYS A 762 -38.28 -16.61 11.51
CA CYS A 762 -37.77 -15.77 10.39
C CYS A 762 -36.62 -14.86 10.82
N VAL A 763 -35.85 -15.22 11.86
CA VAL A 763 -34.77 -14.41 12.41
C VAL A 763 -33.47 -14.74 11.69
N GLY A 764 -32.83 -13.73 11.13
CA GLY A 764 -31.49 -13.80 10.55
C GLY A 764 -30.52 -12.85 11.23
N ASN A 765 -29.33 -12.68 10.63
CA ASN A 765 -28.33 -11.77 11.13
C ASN A 765 -28.81 -10.31 11.08
N PRO A 766 -28.88 -9.57 12.21
CA PRO A 766 -29.36 -8.19 12.25
C PRO A 766 -28.49 -7.21 11.44
N ALA A 767 -27.25 -7.58 11.11
CA ALA A 767 -26.40 -6.78 10.23
C ALA A 767 -26.81 -6.86 8.76
N VAL A 768 -27.65 -7.85 8.36
CA VAL A 768 -28.10 -8.07 6.99
C VAL A 768 -29.52 -7.53 6.80
N GLU A 769 -29.63 -6.41 6.10
CA GLU A 769 -30.92 -5.80 5.74
C GLU A 769 -31.43 -6.42 4.44
N ARG A 770 -32.65 -6.92 4.44
CA ARG A 770 -33.29 -7.58 3.28
C ARG A 770 -34.54 -6.83 2.82
N SER A 771 -34.83 -6.93 1.53
CA SER A 771 -36.11 -6.47 0.97
C SER A 771 -37.28 -7.29 1.55
N PRO A 772 -38.51 -6.80 1.45
CA PRO A 772 -39.68 -7.61 1.72
C PRO A 772 -39.63 -8.91 0.89
N ALA A 773 -40.01 -10.03 1.51
CA ALA A 773 -40.04 -11.32 0.85
C ALA A 773 -41.05 -11.36 -0.31
N ASP A 774 -40.61 -11.81 -1.48
CA ASP A 774 -41.52 -12.03 -2.61
C ASP A 774 -42.37 -13.30 -2.34
N PRO A 775 -43.69 -13.25 -2.38
CA PRO A 775 -44.53 -14.44 -2.27
C PRO A 775 -44.23 -15.53 -3.30
N ALA A 776 -43.73 -15.16 -4.47
CA ALA A 776 -43.39 -16.10 -5.53
C ALA A 776 -42.19 -17.00 -5.19
N THR A 777 -41.28 -16.54 -4.29
CA THR A 777 -40.13 -17.35 -3.83
C THR A 777 -40.48 -18.30 -2.68
N ALA A 778 -41.63 -18.13 -2.02
CA ALA A 778 -42.02 -18.90 -0.85
C ALA A 778 -42.03 -20.43 -1.04
N PRO A 779 -42.39 -21.04 -2.19
CA PRO A 779 -42.29 -22.48 -2.41
C PRO A 779 -40.85 -23.00 -2.36
N PHE A 780 -39.88 -22.25 -2.82
CA PHE A 780 -38.47 -22.63 -2.83
C PHE A 780 -37.89 -22.63 -1.40
N PHE A 781 -38.20 -21.57 -0.64
CA PHE A 781 -37.80 -21.49 0.76
C PHE A 781 -38.46 -22.58 1.62
N ALA A 782 -39.73 -22.87 1.38
CA ALA A 782 -40.44 -23.96 2.07
C ALA A 782 -39.83 -25.33 1.75
N ALA A 783 -39.45 -25.59 0.51
CA ALA A 783 -38.74 -26.81 0.09
C ALA A 783 -37.36 -26.97 0.79
N ALA A 784 -36.68 -25.86 1.05
CA ALA A 784 -35.44 -25.82 1.81
C ALA A 784 -35.64 -25.85 3.33
N GLY A 785 -36.93 -25.92 3.82
CA GLY A 785 -37.24 -25.91 5.25
C GLY A 785 -36.98 -24.58 5.95
N LEU A 786 -37.02 -23.47 5.21
CA LEU A 786 -36.68 -22.12 5.68
C LEU A 786 -37.88 -21.18 5.59
N CYS A 787 -37.85 -20.14 6.43
CA CYS A 787 -38.78 -19.03 6.31
C CYS A 787 -38.44 -18.18 5.08
N ASN A 788 -39.47 -17.75 4.32
CA ASN A 788 -39.28 -16.92 3.13
C ASN A 788 -38.60 -15.58 3.49
N ALA A 789 -37.65 -15.16 2.66
CA ALA A 789 -36.90 -13.91 2.84
C ALA A 789 -36.71 -13.19 1.50
N GLY A 790 -36.56 -11.87 1.56
CA GLY A 790 -36.16 -11.07 0.41
C GLY A 790 -34.66 -11.07 0.17
N GLU A 791 -34.30 -10.45 -0.94
CA GLU A 791 -32.89 -10.28 -1.34
C GLU A 791 -32.16 -9.29 -0.42
N VAL A 792 -30.82 -9.42 -0.28
CA VAL A 792 -29.99 -8.49 0.51
C VAL A 792 -29.96 -7.12 -0.17
N ILE A 793 -30.28 -6.08 0.59
CA ILE A 793 -30.17 -4.69 0.17
C ILE A 793 -28.89 -4.08 0.70
N ARG A 794 -28.61 -4.29 2.00
CA ARG A 794 -27.53 -3.64 2.74
C ARG A 794 -26.94 -4.55 3.79
N ILE A 795 -25.64 -4.38 4.04
CA ILE A 795 -24.91 -5.07 5.12
C ILE A 795 -24.21 -4.02 5.96
N ASN A 796 -24.52 -3.98 7.25
CA ASN A 796 -23.86 -3.13 8.24
C ASN A 796 -22.64 -3.87 8.79
N ASP A 797 -21.45 -3.41 8.40
CA ASP A 797 -20.16 -4.06 8.69
C ASP A 797 -19.24 -3.04 9.40
N ILE A 798 -19.25 -3.06 10.73
CA ILE A 798 -18.56 -2.09 11.59
C ILE A 798 -17.14 -2.59 11.87
N TYR A 799 -16.15 -1.68 11.95
CA TYR A 799 -14.81 -2.05 12.39
C TYR A 799 -14.85 -2.65 13.79
N THR A 800 -14.19 -3.79 13.96
CA THR A 800 -14.12 -4.54 15.20
C THR A 800 -12.77 -5.22 15.35
N ASN A 801 -12.40 -5.56 16.57
CA ASN A 801 -11.27 -6.43 16.82
C ASN A 801 -11.66 -7.86 16.42
N LEU A 802 -10.94 -8.42 15.46
CA LEU A 802 -11.01 -9.80 15.03
C LEU A 802 -10.07 -10.66 15.88
N ASP A 803 -9.94 -11.91 15.51
CA ASP A 803 -9.19 -12.89 16.27
C ASP A 803 -7.68 -12.90 15.94
N THR A 804 -7.00 -13.92 16.47
CA THR A 804 -5.55 -14.05 16.45
C THR A 804 -5.02 -14.39 15.06
N ARG A 805 -3.97 -13.70 14.67
CA ARG A 805 -3.14 -14.01 13.52
C ARG A 805 -1.78 -14.50 14.02
N ILE A 806 -1.31 -15.64 13.53
CA ILE A 806 0.00 -16.19 13.85
C ILE A 806 0.83 -16.19 12.58
N ILE A 807 2.03 -15.66 12.67
CA ILE A 807 3.02 -15.72 11.61
C ILE A 807 4.38 -16.08 12.22
N GLY A 808 5.04 -17.08 11.62
CA GLY A 808 6.33 -17.57 12.09
C GLY A 808 7.23 -17.95 10.94
N GLY A 809 8.55 -17.88 11.17
CA GLY A 809 9.49 -18.15 10.09
C GLY A 809 10.93 -18.31 10.56
N THR A 810 11.79 -18.44 9.57
CA THR A 810 13.25 -18.59 9.75
C THR A 810 13.98 -17.64 8.83
N ASP A 811 14.89 -16.84 9.40
CA ASP A 811 15.77 -15.94 8.66
C ASP A 811 17.19 -16.51 8.65
N LEU A 812 17.85 -16.50 7.49
CA LEU A 812 19.25 -16.87 7.30
C LEU A 812 20.01 -15.71 6.67
N ALA A 813 21.13 -15.34 7.25
CA ALA A 813 22.06 -14.42 6.60
C ALA A 813 23.50 -15.00 6.60
N ILE A 814 24.18 -14.84 5.49
CA ILE A 814 25.59 -15.21 5.32
C ILE A 814 26.33 -14.00 4.78
N LEU A 815 27.32 -13.52 5.53
CA LEU A 815 28.16 -12.40 5.16
C LEU A 815 29.61 -12.91 5.05
N TYR A 816 30.27 -12.65 3.94
CA TYR A 816 31.64 -13.06 3.74
C TYR A 816 32.42 -12.02 2.95
N ASP A 817 33.45 -11.47 3.59
CA ASP A 817 34.40 -10.56 2.98
C ASP A 817 35.78 -11.24 2.88
N PHE A 818 36.41 -11.19 1.72
CA PHE A 818 37.74 -11.75 1.53
C PHE A 818 38.59 -10.89 0.61
N TYR A 819 39.88 -10.85 0.96
CA TYR A 819 40.85 -9.96 0.35
C TYR A 819 41.87 -10.76 -0.43
N THR A 820 42.15 -10.33 -1.66
CA THR A 820 43.11 -11.02 -2.56
C THR A 820 43.98 -10.01 -3.29
N ASN A 821 45.06 -10.50 -3.92
CA ASN A 821 45.90 -9.68 -4.78
C ASN A 821 45.16 -9.18 -6.05
N PHE A 822 44.00 -9.73 -6.35
CA PHE A 822 43.14 -9.38 -7.50
C PHE A 822 41.96 -8.49 -7.09
N GLY A 823 41.92 -8.03 -5.84
CA GLY A 823 40.89 -7.17 -5.31
C GLY A 823 40.19 -7.75 -4.09
N ASP A 824 39.27 -6.93 -3.56
CA ASP A 824 38.48 -7.21 -2.38
C ASP A 824 37.11 -7.68 -2.84
N PHE A 825 36.57 -8.70 -2.19
CA PHE A 825 35.29 -9.31 -2.50
C PHE A 825 34.42 -9.30 -1.26
N GLY A 826 33.13 -9.00 -1.45
CA GLY A 826 32.11 -9.18 -0.42
C GLY A 826 30.89 -9.90 -1.00
N ILE A 827 30.32 -10.79 -0.21
CA ILE A 827 29.10 -11.52 -0.55
C ILE A 827 28.18 -11.46 0.66
N LYS A 828 26.94 -11.04 0.42
CA LYS A 828 25.87 -11.03 1.39
C LYS A 828 24.69 -11.81 0.82
N TYR A 829 24.32 -12.88 1.47
CA TYR A 829 23.13 -13.69 1.17
C TYR A 829 22.14 -13.55 2.31
N GLN A 830 20.91 -13.20 2.00
CA GLN A 830 19.81 -13.11 2.96
C GLN A 830 18.65 -13.93 2.43
N HIS A 831 18.05 -14.73 3.30
CA HIS A 831 16.90 -15.57 2.98
C HIS A 831 15.92 -15.50 4.15
N SER A 832 14.67 -15.20 3.85
CA SER A 832 13.57 -15.21 4.82
C SER A 832 12.52 -16.22 4.36
N ARG A 833 12.16 -17.14 5.22
CA ARG A 833 11.14 -18.14 4.99
C ARG A 833 10.05 -18.02 6.03
N THR A 834 8.80 -17.99 5.58
CA THR A 834 7.60 -18.06 6.41
C THR A 834 7.20 -19.54 6.54
N ASP A 835 7.17 -20.07 7.75
CA ASP A 835 6.83 -21.47 8.04
C ASP A 835 5.37 -21.61 8.49
N GLU A 836 4.76 -20.51 8.97
CA GLU A 836 3.36 -20.45 9.40
C GLU A 836 2.79 -19.06 9.09
N PHE A 837 1.59 -19.01 8.53
CA PHE A 837 0.80 -17.80 8.38
C PHE A 837 -0.68 -18.15 8.46
N SER A 838 -1.22 -18.15 9.65
CA SER A 838 -2.60 -18.54 9.91
C SER A 838 -3.41 -17.42 10.55
N GLN A 839 -4.71 -17.42 10.32
CA GLN A 839 -5.67 -16.58 11.01
C GLN A 839 -6.76 -17.47 11.61
N THR A 840 -6.86 -17.47 12.93
CA THR A 840 -7.90 -18.22 13.66
C THR A 840 -9.22 -17.45 13.65
N ALA A 841 -10.31 -18.14 13.90
CA ALA A 841 -11.64 -17.56 13.95
C ALA A 841 -12.21 -17.63 15.37
N GLY A 842 -12.70 -16.49 15.90
CA GLY A 842 -13.40 -16.41 17.17
C GLY A 842 -14.84 -15.89 17.02
N GLY A 843 -15.58 -15.86 18.09
CA GLY A 843 -16.94 -15.32 18.11
C GLY A 843 -17.84 -15.83 16.98
N ASN A 844 -18.41 -14.91 16.21
CA ASN A 844 -19.27 -15.24 15.06
C ASN A 844 -18.49 -15.94 13.93
N ALA A 845 -17.21 -15.61 13.75
CA ALA A 845 -16.36 -16.27 12.76
C ALA A 845 -16.15 -17.76 13.13
N ALA A 846 -15.83 -18.06 14.38
CA ALA A 846 -15.71 -19.44 14.85
C ALA A 846 -17.00 -20.24 14.64
N THR A 847 -18.15 -19.59 14.85
CA THR A 847 -19.46 -20.21 14.65
C THR A 847 -19.69 -20.63 13.19
N ILE A 848 -19.38 -19.76 12.22
CA ILE A 848 -19.54 -20.10 10.80
C ILE A 848 -18.47 -21.07 10.30
N VAL A 849 -17.23 -20.98 10.80
CA VAL A 849 -16.17 -21.95 10.47
C VAL A 849 -16.55 -23.33 10.96
N SER A 850 -16.94 -23.48 12.24
CA SER A 850 -17.36 -24.76 12.80
C SER A 850 -18.58 -25.35 12.09
N ALA A 851 -19.54 -24.49 11.69
CA ALA A 851 -20.69 -24.94 10.91
C ALA A 851 -20.29 -25.42 9.50
N SER A 852 -19.33 -24.78 8.87
CA SER A 852 -18.79 -25.19 7.57
C SER A 852 -18.07 -26.54 7.67
N GLU A 853 -17.21 -26.70 8.68
CA GLU A 853 -16.49 -27.95 8.96
C GLU A 853 -17.45 -29.11 9.29
N ALA A 854 -18.52 -28.82 9.99
CA ALA A 854 -19.59 -29.79 10.27
C ALA A 854 -20.46 -30.14 9.04
N GLY A 855 -20.20 -29.53 7.88
CA GLY A 855 -20.95 -29.74 6.64
C GLY A 855 -22.36 -29.12 6.62
N LEU A 856 -22.66 -28.21 7.54
CA LEU A 856 -23.97 -27.54 7.62
C LEU A 856 -24.14 -26.44 6.53
N LEU A 857 -23.05 -26.04 5.91
CA LEU A 857 -22.98 -24.95 4.92
C LEU A 857 -22.40 -25.43 3.58
N PRO A 858 -22.99 -26.45 2.91
CA PRO A 858 -22.42 -27.03 1.70
C PRO A 858 -22.36 -26.02 0.56
N GLY A 859 -21.18 -25.85 -0.06
CA GLY A 859 -20.95 -24.92 -1.16
C GLY A 859 -20.99 -23.43 -0.79
N ILE A 860 -21.01 -23.11 0.50
CA ILE A 860 -20.99 -21.74 1.02
C ILE A 860 -19.58 -21.44 1.52
N ALA A 861 -19.01 -20.32 1.05
CA ALA A 861 -17.67 -19.90 1.45
C ALA A 861 -17.66 -19.18 2.81
N VAL A 862 -16.61 -19.43 3.59
CA VAL A 862 -16.19 -18.59 4.72
C VAL A 862 -14.87 -17.92 4.33
N GLN A 863 -14.73 -16.63 4.54
CA GLN A 863 -13.58 -15.85 4.09
C GLN A 863 -12.73 -15.35 5.27
N GLY A 864 -11.41 -15.32 5.07
CA GLY A 864 -10.45 -14.64 5.94
C GLY A 864 -9.95 -15.47 7.14
N PHE A 865 -10.37 -16.73 7.29
CA PHE A 865 -9.99 -17.59 8.41
C PHE A 865 -9.42 -18.90 7.88
N SER A 866 -8.17 -18.87 7.42
CA SER A 866 -7.48 -20.00 6.81
C SER A 866 -5.97 -19.84 6.89
N ASP A 867 -5.25 -20.85 6.50
CA ASP A 867 -3.83 -20.77 6.22
C ASP A 867 -3.61 -19.84 5.00
N LEU A 868 -2.78 -18.83 5.18
CA LEU A 868 -2.48 -17.82 4.16
C LEU A 868 -1.11 -18.02 3.51
N ILE A 869 -0.33 -19.02 3.96
CA ILE A 869 1.02 -19.28 3.45
C ILE A 869 0.97 -19.74 2.00
N GLY A 870 1.82 -19.16 1.17
CA GLY A 870 1.90 -19.50 -0.24
C GLY A 870 0.62 -19.19 -1.04
N VAL A 871 -0.25 -18.27 -0.59
CA VAL A 871 -1.53 -17.93 -1.24
C VAL A 871 -1.65 -16.43 -1.49
N ASP A 872 -2.10 -16.04 -2.68
CA ASP A 872 -2.48 -14.67 -3.07
C ASP A 872 -1.42 -13.60 -2.76
N GLY A 873 -0.15 -13.92 -3.07
CA GLY A 873 0.99 -13.02 -2.88
C GLY A 873 1.69 -13.14 -1.53
N ASN A 874 1.21 -13.98 -0.60
CA ASN A 874 1.93 -14.34 0.61
C ASN A 874 2.90 -15.48 0.28
N PHE A 875 4.01 -15.15 -0.39
CA PHE A 875 5.02 -16.14 -0.75
C PHE A 875 5.67 -16.77 0.49
N GLU A 876 6.09 -18.03 0.38
CA GLU A 876 6.71 -18.77 1.47
C GLU A 876 8.15 -18.30 1.72
N ASP A 877 8.89 -17.96 0.66
CA ASP A 877 10.29 -17.57 0.81
C ASP A 877 10.70 -16.42 -0.13
N LYS A 878 11.69 -15.67 0.32
CA LYS A 878 12.36 -14.62 -0.46
C LYS A 878 13.85 -14.62 -0.18
N SER A 879 14.66 -14.51 -1.23
CA SER A 879 16.13 -14.46 -1.13
C SER A 879 16.68 -13.20 -1.78
N VAL A 880 17.71 -12.62 -1.18
CA VAL A 880 18.47 -11.50 -1.73
C VAL A 880 19.96 -11.85 -1.65
N ILE A 881 20.65 -11.75 -2.77
CA ILE A 881 22.12 -11.88 -2.86
C ILE A 881 22.67 -10.53 -3.29
N THR A 882 23.67 -10.04 -2.59
CA THR A 882 24.48 -8.90 -3.02
C THR A 882 25.95 -9.33 -3.00
N ALA A 883 26.68 -9.07 -4.08
CA ALA A 883 28.10 -9.35 -4.15
C ALA A 883 28.83 -8.18 -4.81
N PHE A 884 30.03 -7.93 -4.39
CA PHE A 884 30.87 -6.91 -4.99
C PHE A 884 32.33 -7.38 -5.15
N TRP A 885 33.00 -6.77 -6.11
CA TRP A 885 34.42 -6.87 -6.34
C TRP A 885 35.01 -5.49 -6.53
N ASP A 886 35.98 -5.15 -5.68
CA ASP A 886 36.71 -3.89 -5.71
C ASP A 886 38.17 -4.14 -6.13
N TYR A 887 38.60 -3.47 -7.18
CA TYR A 887 39.98 -3.52 -7.64
C TYR A 887 40.47 -2.17 -8.14
N LYS A 888 41.32 -1.50 -7.38
CA LYS A 888 41.86 -0.16 -7.69
C LYS A 888 40.71 0.85 -7.90
N ALA A 889 40.57 1.36 -9.13
CA ALA A 889 39.55 2.34 -9.50
C ALA A 889 38.20 1.71 -9.91
N TYR A 890 38.11 0.39 -9.97
CA TYR A 890 36.96 -0.34 -10.48
C TYR A 890 36.20 -1.03 -9.38
N ARG A 891 34.87 -0.97 -9.46
CA ARG A 891 33.96 -1.80 -8.66
C ARG A 891 32.93 -2.45 -9.57
N ILE A 892 32.72 -3.74 -9.39
CA ILE A 892 31.60 -4.46 -9.98
C ILE A 892 30.68 -4.90 -8.82
N SER A 893 29.40 -4.58 -8.90
CA SER A 893 28.39 -5.05 -7.96
C SER A 893 27.36 -5.90 -8.68
N TYR A 894 26.96 -6.98 -8.08
CA TYR A 894 25.90 -7.87 -8.53
C TYR A 894 24.84 -7.99 -7.44
N SER A 895 23.57 -7.90 -7.80
CA SER A 895 22.47 -8.24 -6.89
C SER A 895 21.47 -9.16 -7.57
N SER A 896 20.87 -10.05 -6.78
CA SER A 896 19.81 -10.94 -7.23
C SER A 896 18.74 -11.02 -6.16
N THR A 897 17.48 -10.83 -6.58
CA THR A 897 16.31 -10.98 -5.71
C THR A 897 15.42 -12.07 -6.29
N GLU A 898 15.07 -13.05 -5.48
CA GLU A 898 14.15 -14.14 -5.82
C GLU A 898 12.95 -14.10 -4.86
N VAL A 899 11.74 -14.12 -5.43
CA VAL A 899 10.47 -14.28 -4.70
C VAL A 899 9.95 -15.67 -5.02
N GLY A 900 9.59 -16.43 -3.98
CA GLY A 900 9.08 -17.80 -4.09
C GLY A 900 7.74 -17.89 -4.81
N GLU A 901 7.35 -19.10 -5.15
CA GLU A 901 6.06 -19.37 -5.78
C GLU A 901 4.91 -19.25 -4.79
N PHE A 902 3.70 -19.00 -5.31
CA PHE A 902 2.47 -18.98 -4.54
C PHE A 902 1.26 -19.35 -5.40
N GLU A 903 0.17 -19.77 -4.75
CA GLU A 903 -1.11 -20.09 -5.38
C GLU A 903 -1.94 -18.80 -5.59
N GLU A 904 -2.61 -18.68 -6.72
CA GLU A 904 -3.73 -17.76 -6.92
C GLU A 904 -5.04 -18.50 -6.57
N SER A 905 -5.61 -18.20 -5.41
CA SER A 905 -6.65 -19.01 -4.77
C SER A 905 -7.97 -19.08 -5.56
N GLY A 906 -8.27 -18.03 -6.33
CA GLY A 906 -9.47 -17.92 -7.17
C GLY A 906 -9.45 -18.80 -8.43
N ILE A 907 -8.32 -19.37 -8.79
CA ILE A 907 -8.10 -20.01 -10.10
C ILE A 907 -7.76 -21.50 -9.95
N ARG A 908 -8.40 -22.32 -10.80
CA ARG A 908 -8.10 -23.75 -10.89
C ARG A 908 -7.97 -24.16 -12.35
N ARG A 909 -7.13 -25.15 -12.61
CA ARG A 909 -7.04 -25.83 -13.91
C ARG A 909 -8.24 -26.75 -14.14
N SER A 910 -8.43 -27.24 -15.35
CA SER A 910 -9.53 -28.12 -15.71
C SER A 910 -9.53 -29.45 -14.91
N ASP A 911 -8.37 -29.92 -14.49
CA ASP A 911 -8.20 -31.12 -13.66
C ASP A 911 -8.40 -30.86 -12.15
N GLY A 912 -8.76 -29.60 -11.76
CA GLY A 912 -8.97 -29.18 -10.39
C GLY A 912 -7.69 -28.77 -9.63
N THR A 913 -6.50 -28.88 -10.26
CA THR A 913 -5.25 -28.45 -9.64
C THR A 913 -5.17 -26.94 -9.51
N LYS A 914 -4.34 -26.48 -8.58
CA LYS A 914 -4.12 -25.08 -8.26
C LYS A 914 -3.44 -24.34 -9.41
N TRP A 915 -3.77 -23.06 -9.59
CA TRP A 915 -2.98 -22.16 -10.44
C TRP A 915 -1.81 -21.62 -9.64
N ILE A 916 -0.60 -22.00 -9.99
CA ILE A 916 0.62 -21.57 -9.31
C ILE A 916 1.27 -20.44 -10.10
N ILE A 917 1.55 -19.34 -9.42
CA ILE A 917 2.42 -18.26 -9.86
C ILE A 917 3.84 -18.71 -9.53
N PRO A 918 4.67 -19.07 -10.54
CA PRO A 918 6.01 -19.61 -10.27
C PRO A 918 6.94 -18.55 -9.68
N SER A 919 8.00 -19.01 -9.01
CA SER A 919 9.05 -18.14 -8.49
C SER A 919 9.66 -17.24 -9.58
N MET A 920 10.05 -16.02 -9.20
CA MET A 920 10.69 -15.06 -10.11
C MET A 920 11.99 -14.56 -9.49
N GLN A 921 13.07 -14.75 -10.24
CA GLN A 921 14.39 -14.21 -9.91
C GLN A 921 14.75 -13.08 -10.86
N THR A 922 15.15 -11.92 -10.31
CA THR A 922 15.71 -10.80 -11.07
C THR A 922 17.15 -10.55 -10.68
N GLN A 923 18.00 -10.24 -11.67
CA GLN A 923 19.43 -10.04 -11.47
C GLN A 923 19.86 -8.68 -11.99
N ASN A 924 20.71 -7.98 -11.24
CA ASN A 924 21.23 -6.67 -11.61
C ASN A 924 22.76 -6.71 -11.58
N ILE A 925 23.40 -5.97 -12.47
CA ILE A 925 24.83 -5.77 -12.48
C ILE A 925 25.15 -4.29 -12.63
N THR A 926 26.12 -3.83 -11.82
CA THR A 926 26.58 -2.44 -11.83
C THR A 926 28.10 -2.41 -11.99
N PHE A 927 28.58 -1.60 -12.90
CA PHE A 927 29.99 -1.30 -13.10
C PHE A 927 30.26 0.15 -12.68
N SER A 928 31.24 0.37 -11.82
CA SER A 928 31.66 1.69 -11.36
C SER A 928 33.15 1.92 -11.65
N TYR A 929 33.47 3.13 -12.09
CA TYR A 929 34.84 3.58 -12.33
C TYR A 929 35.10 4.92 -11.64
N ASN A 930 36.09 4.92 -10.74
CA ASN A 930 36.54 6.11 -10.01
C ASN A 930 37.70 6.77 -10.79
N PHE A 931 37.65 8.08 -10.97
CA PHE A 931 38.61 8.87 -11.68
C PHE A 931 38.56 10.33 -11.21
N ASP A 932 39.45 11.19 -11.74
CA ASP A 932 39.41 12.60 -11.38
C ASP A 932 38.97 13.45 -12.58
N ILE A 933 38.16 14.49 -12.32
CA ILE A 933 37.76 15.52 -13.28
C ILE A 933 38.31 16.86 -12.76
N ALA A 934 39.31 17.45 -13.45
CA ALA A 934 39.90 18.70 -13.03
C ALA A 934 40.35 18.70 -11.56
N ASP A 935 41.03 17.64 -11.15
CA ASP A 935 41.55 17.36 -9.78
C ASP A 935 40.42 17.07 -8.74
N ASN A 936 39.19 16.90 -9.14
CA ASN A 936 38.10 16.53 -8.26
C ASN A 936 37.75 15.04 -8.44
N PRO A 937 37.62 14.27 -7.35
CA PRO A 937 37.21 12.88 -7.41
C PRO A 937 35.82 12.73 -8.09
N ALA A 938 35.76 11.82 -9.04
CA ALA A 938 34.54 11.53 -9.79
C ALA A 938 34.33 10.02 -9.90
N ARG A 939 33.07 9.62 -10.00
CA ARG A 939 32.66 8.23 -10.24
C ARG A 939 31.68 8.17 -11.39
N LEU A 940 31.97 7.35 -12.39
CA LEU A 940 31.03 6.97 -13.44
C LEU A 940 30.48 5.58 -13.13
N ARG A 941 29.17 5.42 -13.18
CA ARG A 941 28.49 4.16 -12.95
C ARG A 941 27.58 3.83 -14.12
N PHE A 942 27.62 2.60 -14.58
CA PHE A 942 26.70 2.03 -15.54
C PHE A 942 26.06 0.78 -14.94
N ALA A 943 24.74 0.65 -15.04
CA ALA A 943 24.06 -0.55 -14.54
C ALA A 943 23.05 -1.09 -15.55
N VAL A 944 22.86 -2.39 -15.47
CA VAL A 944 21.80 -3.14 -16.12
C VAL A 944 20.96 -3.79 -15.01
N ARG A 945 19.71 -3.34 -14.87
CA ARG A 945 18.74 -3.95 -13.96
C ARG A 945 17.93 -4.98 -14.75
N ASN A 946 17.60 -6.07 -14.08
CA ASN A 946 16.91 -7.23 -14.69
C ASN A 946 17.69 -7.74 -15.94
N LEU A 947 18.93 -8.18 -15.71
CA LEU A 947 19.89 -8.56 -16.74
C LEU A 947 19.35 -9.57 -17.75
N GLU A 948 18.50 -10.50 -17.29
CA GLU A 948 17.92 -11.55 -18.12
C GLU A 948 16.60 -11.12 -18.79
N ASP A 949 16.18 -9.88 -18.61
CA ASP A 949 14.89 -9.36 -19.12
C ASP A 949 13.69 -10.23 -18.70
N LYS A 950 13.68 -10.65 -17.45
CA LYS A 950 12.60 -11.47 -16.89
C LYS A 950 11.31 -10.66 -16.85
N ARG A 951 10.23 -11.26 -17.32
CA ARG A 951 8.89 -10.71 -17.26
C ARG A 951 8.10 -11.47 -16.21
N ALA A 952 7.21 -10.78 -15.53
CA ALA A 952 6.43 -11.35 -14.44
C ALA A 952 5.58 -12.55 -14.88
N PRO A 953 5.40 -13.57 -14.03
CA PRO A 953 4.52 -14.71 -14.31
C PRO A 953 3.07 -14.27 -14.54
N LEU A 954 2.33 -15.07 -15.34
CA LEU A 954 0.94 -14.79 -15.66
C LEU A 954 0.02 -15.03 -14.45
N ALA A 955 -0.79 -14.02 -14.12
CA ALA A 955 -1.84 -14.04 -13.09
C ALA A 955 -3.14 -13.43 -13.63
N ASP A 956 -4.27 -13.75 -13.00
CA ASP A 956 -5.60 -13.19 -13.37
C ASP A 956 -5.80 -11.80 -12.75
N GLU A 957 -4.88 -10.90 -13.07
CA GLU A 957 -4.83 -9.52 -12.58
C GLU A 957 -4.93 -8.51 -13.75
N THR A 958 -5.12 -7.26 -13.44
CA THR A 958 -5.38 -6.17 -14.40
C THR A 958 -4.41 -6.14 -15.59
N TYR A 959 -3.14 -6.36 -15.35
CA TYR A 959 -2.08 -6.37 -16.39
C TYR A 959 -1.49 -7.76 -16.62
N GLY A 960 -2.16 -8.82 -16.14
CA GLY A 960 -1.76 -10.21 -16.32
C GLY A 960 -0.64 -10.67 -15.40
N TYR A 961 -0.33 -9.97 -14.33
CA TYR A 961 0.65 -10.37 -13.36
C TYR A 961 0.34 -9.81 -11.96
N TYR A 962 0.89 -10.44 -10.94
CA TYR A 962 0.64 -10.10 -9.54
C TYR A 962 1.54 -8.93 -9.10
N SER A 963 1.04 -7.70 -9.26
CA SER A 963 1.82 -6.46 -9.09
C SER A 963 2.26 -6.17 -7.64
N LYS A 964 1.64 -6.82 -6.64
CA LYS A 964 2.03 -6.70 -5.23
C LYS A 964 3.38 -7.36 -4.91
N THR A 965 3.78 -8.35 -5.72
CA THR A 965 5.00 -9.14 -5.52
C THR A 965 6.00 -9.03 -6.65
N HIS A 966 5.54 -8.79 -7.87
CA HIS A 966 6.37 -8.78 -9.08
C HIS A 966 6.31 -7.45 -9.82
N SER A 967 7.42 -7.09 -10.46
CA SER A 967 7.51 -5.99 -11.41
C SER A 967 7.65 -6.54 -12.82
N ASP A 968 6.89 -5.99 -13.79
CA ASP A 968 6.88 -6.45 -15.19
C ASP A 968 7.46 -5.43 -16.18
N TYR A 969 8.29 -4.48 -15.72
CA TYR A 969 8.91 -3.48 -16.60
C TYR A 969 10.02 -4.06 -17.50
N GLY A 970 10.51 -5.28 -17.24
CA GLY A 970 11.62 -5.87 -17.98
C GLY A 970 12.96 -5.20 -17.66
N ARG A 971 13.89 -5.26 -18.61
CA ARG A 971 15.25 -4.73 -18.45
C ARG A 971 15.27 -3.21 -18.54
N ASN A 972 16.07 -2.60 -17.66
CA ASN A 972 16.40 -1.18 -17.75
C ASN A 972 17.89 -0.92 -17.53
N TYR A 973 18.34 0.23 -18.00
CA TYR A 973 19.73 0.67 -17.93
C TYR A 973 19.81 2.02 -17.26
N TYR A 974 20.85 2.27 -16.47
CA TYR A 974 21.15 3.62 -16.05
C TYR A 974 22.62 3.99 -16.19
N LEU A 975 22.85 5.26 -16.43
CA LEU A 975 24.17 5.89 -16.39
C LEU A 975 24.15 6.98 -15.31
N GLU A 976 25.13 6.96 -14.41
CA GLU A 976 25.24 7.90 -13.31
C GLU A 976 26.65 8.49 -13.28
N LEU A 977 26.74 9.81 -13.14
CA LEU A 977 27.97 10.53 -12.85
C LEU A 977 27.85 11.21 -11.49
N ARG A 978 28.82 10.95 -10.61
CA ARG A 978 29.02 11.66 -9.32
C ARG A 978 30.32 12.43 -9.38
N VAL A 979 30.34 13.66 -8.91
CA VAL A 979 31.54 14.50 -8.77
C VAL A 979 31.57 15.06 -7.35
N LYS A 980 32.71 14.92 -6.68
CA LYS A 980 32.99 15.55 -5.38
C LYS A 980 33.83 16.80 -5.63
N LEU A 981 33.31 17.97 -5.18
CA LEU A 981 33.96 19.29 -5.34
C LEU A 981 34.44 19.82 -3.99
#